data_de277078810c2a14ad9c0e967961aa2b
#
_entry.id   de277078810c2a14ad9c0e967961aa2b
#
_cell.length_a   1.000
_cell.length_b   1.000
_cell.length_c   1.000
_cell.angle_alpha   90.00
_cell.angle_beta   90.00
_cell.angle_gamma   90.00
#
_symmetry.space_group_name_H-M   'P 1'
#
loop_
_entity.id
_entity.type
_entity.pdbx_description
1 polymer ?
#
loop_
_entity_poly.entity_id
_entity_poly.type
_entity_poly.pdbx_seq_one_letter_code
_entity_poly.pdbx_strand_id
1 'polypeptide(L)'
;MATPDTSSLTSAADVFQAHTLPQVRAIHKSLHVQADEKSARLRTQVGNSYRELLGTADAIVRMRADMLAAQDVLARMGGTCGRAAVGGKVSGLARFRPAADDTDGSRSRAARARLLGACGLAVGRLLKGGAEGRGDRLVLAAKVLVLKRLLVSSFGAGENNVHEDIRVAVEGARKSLNSLRRRLLRAVEKVLEKVGEGVDRNDILKALTAYSLASSSGAKDVLRHFLTVRAEAMTYEFDLEEHEKEKDAENVLKGLDLYTRTLLDVQALVPHKLSDALSRLKQQHLLADKSLQGLEGLRLDIYERWCGDEIQYFTPFIRHDDLDGQQAREMLTSWAKKGGETLLQGLRRTLEHVSEFKTIINLRTSVLQHWINDGGKARGFDPSIMLNGLREAIDERLLQILETRVAKLKLVGSEVAATIEAWQPGTSDQHRSLWNEEILDMDVSGDANQLTHEIVSRLYGRNDAVARVVTSYESWRQLISSVGELIDQLKRQRWDDDVEEIEDEDVIAERQKLLSKDDPELLQNKLNATIEEALNSLDKHIVSAWKSSSDSTDNGYIAMYILRILRDIRGKLPNLDGVKSFGLESVPSLHEKLATHVSTPPLEEFASSALTRRRVAGRALWESEPALPTQPSTGTFKLVRDLVMSMGDAGLDLWTPAAVRTLKRSFGKQLVEVWRKEYISEAASEQEINETTEKTSEEKPLTEEENGTAEASEDLPENGKNVPRKSEKSKDIFIQWFYDIHLLQQCLGAEVSSEESFKAFVEEAFEKTGLESGAKDRLAKASQEYWKRTSLLFGLLA
;
A
#
# COMPACT_ATOMS: atom_id res chain seq x y z
N MET A 1 39.74 0.04 35.08
CA MET A 1 39.86 1.24 35.93
C MET A 1 38.63 1.25 36.82
N ALA A 2 38.84 1.11 38.15
CA ALA A 2 37.73 1.09 39.11
C ALA A 2 36.98 2.43 39.06
N THR A 3 35.68 2.40 38.93
CA THR A 3 34.82 3.59 39.00
C THR A 3 34.89 4.12 40.44
N PRO A 4 35.22 5.40 40.63
CA PRO A 4 35.27 5.97 41.98
C PRO A 4 33.87 5.90 42.62
N ASP A 5 33.85 5.59 43.92
CA ASP A 5 32.63 5.46 44.70
C ASP A 5 31.91 6.82 44.80
N THR A 6 30.71 6.91 44.21
CA THR A 6 29.92 8.13 44.17
C THR A 6 29.29 8.51 45.50
N SER A 7 29.28 7.61 46.49
CA SER A 7 28.66 7.81 47.80
C SER A 7 29.46 8.75 48.74
N SER A 8 30.72 8.96 48.46
CA SER A 8 31.64 9.77 49.30
C SER A 8 31.80 11.22 48.82
N LEU A 9 31.12 11.59 47.71
CA LEU A 9 31.27 12.90 47.07
C LEU A 9 30.36 13.95 47.73
N THR A 10 30.96 14.95 48.39
CA THR A 10 30.19 15.98 49.11
C THR A 10 30.15 17.33 48.40
N SER A 11 31.12 17.65 47.56
CA SER A 11 31.17 18.92 46.83
C SER A 11 31.66 18.76 45.39
N ALA A 12 31.07 19.55 44.46
CA ALA A 12 31.53 19.59 43.08
C ALA A 12 32.98 20.09 42.95
N ALA A 13 33.40 21.02 43.80
CA ALA A 13 34.78 21.55 43.80
C ALA A 13 35.81 20.48 44.11
N ASP A 14 35.51 19.60 45.08
CA ASP A 14 36.40 18.51 45.48
C ASP A 14 36.57 17.48 44.39
N VAL A 15 35.49 17.21 43.61
CA VAL A 15 35.52 16.30 42.47
C VAL A 15 36.45 16.81 41.35
N PHE A 16 36.42 18.09 41.06
CA PHE A 16 37.31 18.69 40.06
C PHE A 16 38.77 18.81 40.49
N GLN A 17 39.02 18.84 41.82
CA GLN A 17 40.38 18.85 42.36
C GLN A 17 41.00 17.46 42.48
N ALA A 18 40.20 16.45 42.84
CA ALA A 18 40.70 15.10 43.12
C ALA A 18 40.71 14.16 41.90
N HIS A 19 39.97 14.43 40.84
CA HIS A 19 39.80 13.51 39.71
C HIS A 19 40.19 14.10 38.39
N THR A 20 40.68 13.23 37.47
CA THR A 20 40.99 13.61 36.08
C THR A 20 39.71 13.80 35.24
N LEU A 21 39.77 14.61 34.20
CA LEU A 21 38.62 14.95 33.35
C LEU A 21 37.84 13.73 32.82
N PRO A 22 38.48 12.61 32.41
CA PRO A 22 37.73 11.38 32.05
C PRO A 22 37.01 10.75 33.25
N GLN A 23 37.60 10.77 34.44
CA GLN A 23 36.98 10.27 35.65
C GLN A 23 35.80 11.14 36.08
N VAL A 24 35.92 12.46 36.00
CA VAL A 24 34.83 13.39 36.27
C VAL A 24 33.65 13.13 35.34
N ARG A 25 33.90 12.87 34.04
CA ARG A 25 32.83 12.48 33.08
C ARG A 25 32.20 11.15 33.44
N ALA A 26 32.96 10.17 33.90
CA ALA A 26 32.44 8.87 34.36
C ALA A 26 31.56 9.05 35.61
N ILE A 27 32.04 9.85 36.60
CA ILE A 27 31.27 10.19 37.79
C ILE A 27 29.98 10.92 37.43
N HIS A 28 30.06 11.92 36.57
CA HIS A 28 28.87 12.66 36.11
C HIS A 28 27.83 11.71 35.45
N LYS A 29 28.31 10.83 34.58
CA LYS A 29 27.41 9.85 33.92
C LYS A 29 26.79 8.90 34.95
N SER A 30 27.57 8.38 35.93
CA SER A 30 27.01 7.49 36.95
C SER A 30 26.01 8.20 37.87
N LEU A 31 26.24 9.47 38.19
CA LEU A 31 25.33 10.28 39.02
C LEU A 31 24.01 10.58 38.24
N HIS A 32 24.13 10.80 36.91
CA HIS A 32 22.93 10.96 36.08
C HIS A 32 22.06 9.70 36.05
N VAL A 33 22.69 8.54 35.82
CA VAL A 33 21.97 7.25 35.86
C VAL A 33 21.34 7.02 37.24
N GLN A 34 22.03 7.27 38.33
CA GLN A 34 21.48 7.14 39.68
C GLN A 34 20.33 8.14 39.95
N ALA A 35 20.43 9.35 39.43
CA ALA A 35 19.35 10.35 39.53
C ALA A 35 18.09 9.89 38.74
N ASP A 36 18.29 9.36 37.57
CA ASP A 36 17.20 8.84 36.74
C ASP A 36 16.56 7.59 37.38
N GLU A 37 17.37 6.65 37.89
CA GLU A 37 16.85 5.50 38.64
C GLU A 37 16.09 5.92 39.89
N LYS A 38 16.59 6.87 40.67
CA LYS A 38 15.89 7.38 41.87
C LYS A 38 14.59 8.11 41.47
N SER A 39 14.59 8.86 40.37
CA SER A 39 13.41 9.54 39.90
C SER A 39 12.33 8.56 39.39
N ALA A 40 12.77 7.49 38.70
CA ALA A 40 11.91 6.39 38.28
C ALA A 40 11.29 5.66 39.49
N ARG A 41 12.13 5.27 40.47
CA ARG A 41 11.64 4.65 41.72
C ARG A 41 10.67 5.54 42.48
N LEU A 42 10.93 6.85 42.56
CA LEU A 42 10.01 7.80 43.21
C LEU A 42 8.68 7.89 42.43
N ARG A 43 8.70 7.94 41.07
CA ARG A 43 7.47 7.94 40.27
C ARG A 43 6.67 6.66 40.49
N THR A 44 7.32 5.51 40.49
CA THR A 44 6.68 4.22 40.76
C THR A 44 6.10 4.16 42.16
N GLN A 45 6.84 4.62 43.18
CA GLN A 45 6.38 4.62 44.57
C GLN A 45 5.23 5.59 44.78
N VAL A 46 5.30 6.78 44.18
CA VAL A 46 4.19 7.75 44.19
C VAL A 46 2.97 7.19 43.45
N GLY A 47 3.20 6.53 42.27
CA GLY A 47 2.13 5.88 41.51
C GLY A 47 1.44 4.76 42.29
N ASN A 48 2.21 3.93 42.99
CA ASN A 48 1.66 2.86 43.84
C ASN A 48 0.91 3.40 45.06
N SER A 49 1.47 4.40 45.75
CA SER A 49 0.77 5.02 46.86
C SER A 49 -0.50 5.77 46.39
N TYR A 50 -0.53 6.32 45.19
CA TYR A 50 -1.75 6.90 44.61
C TYR A 50 -2.80 5.84 44.29
N ARG A 51 -2.38 4.67 43.76
CA ARG A 51 -3.31 3.53 43.54
C ARG A 51 -3.84 2.96 44.83
N GLU A 52 -3.01 2.87 45.88
CA GLU A 52 -3.46 2.45 47.21
C GLU A 52 -4.46 3.45 47.81
N LEU A 53 -4.19 4.76 47.65
CA LEU A 53 -5.12 5.81 48.09
C LEU A 53 -6.44 5.78 47.33
N LEU A 54 -6.41 5.59 46.02
CA LEU A 54 -7.64 5.40 45.23
C LEU A 54 -8.37 4.12 45.63
N GLY A 55 -7.64 3.02 45.81
CA GLY A 55 -8.24 1.77 46.29
C GLY A 55 -8.87 1.87 47.66
N THR A 56 -8.23 2.62 48.58
CA THR A 56 -8.84 2.91 49.91
C THR A 56 -10.02 3.86 49.81
N ALA A 57 -9.97 4.87 48.95
CA ALA A 57 -11.11 5.76 48.69
C ALA A 57 -12.31 4.99 48.11
N ASP A 58 -12.06 4.11 47.13
CA ASP A 58 -13.13 3.25 46.59
C ASP A 58 -13.67 2.26 47.63
N ALA A 59 -12.83 1.74 48.52
CA ALA A 59 -13.23 0.88 49.62
C ALA A 59 -14.10 1.65 50.61
N ILE A 60 -13.77 2.90 50.95
CA ILE A 60 -14.58 3.78 51.83
C ILE A 60 -15.92 4.09 51.16
N VAL A 61 -15.95 4.38 49.85
CA VAL A 61 -17.20 4.64 49.12
C VAL A 61 -18.09 3.41 49.12
N ARG A 62 -17.53 2.21 48.87
CA ARG A 62 -18.26 0.94 48.96
C ARG A 62 -18.76 0.66 50.37
N MET A 63 -17.91 0.80 51.38
CA MET A 63 -18.30 0.64 52.78
C MET A 63 -19.44 1.61 53.17
N ARG A 64 -19.39 2.86 52.68
CA ARG A 64 -20.51 3.83 52.90
C ARG A 64 -21.77 3.38 52.19
N ALA A 65 -21.68 2.89 50.95
CA ALA A 65 -22.84 2.38 50.23
C ALA A 65 -23.44 1.15 50.93
N ASP A 66 -22.58 0.20 51.39
CA ASP A 66 -22.99 -0.98 52.13
C ASP A 66 -23.66 -0.62 53.48
N MET A 67 -23.10 0.38 54.17
CA MET A 67 -23.68 0.88 55.44
C MET A 67 -25.05 1.52 55.24
N LEU A 68 -25.21 2.32 54.14
CA LEU A 68 -26.51 2.89 53.80
C LEU A 68 -27.53 1.80 53.39
N ALA A 69 -27.08 0.79 52.64
CA ALA A 69 -27.90 -0.37 52.29
C ALA A 69 -28.29 -1.17 53.50
N ALA A 70 -27.36 -1.40 54.45
CA ALA A 70 -27.63 -2.06 55.73
C ALA A 70 -28.60 -1.25 56.60
N GLN A 71 -28.44 0.07 56.68
CA GLN A 71 -29.38 0.94 57.41
C GLN A 71 -30.78 0.90 56.78
N ASP A 72 -30.88 0.89 55.46
CA ASP A 72 -32.17 0.81 54.76
C ASP A 72 -32.84 -0.58 54.98
N VAL A 73 -32.06 -1.66 54.99
CA VAL A 73 -32.54 -3.00 55.35
C VAL A 73 -33.00 -3.06 56.81
N LEU A 74 -32.22 -2.48 57.75
CA LEU A 74 -32.57 -2.41 59.18
C LEU A 74 -33.83 -1.54 59.43
N ALA A 75 -33.94 -0.41 58.67
CA ALA A 75 -35.14 0.44 58.76
C ALA A 75 -36.39 -0.31 58.22
N ARG A 76 -36.24 -1.04 57.13
CA ARG A 76 -37.31 -1.89 56.59
C ARG A 76 -37.66 -3.04 57.53
N MET A 77 -36.63 -3.69 58.11
CA MET A 77 -36.91 -4.68 59.17
C MET A 77 -37.60 -4.09 60.41
N GLY A 78 -37.16 -2.92 60.88
CA GLY A 78 -37.78 -2.23 61.93
C GLY A 78 -39.24 -1.87 61.68
N GLY A 79 -39.56 -1.44 60.46
CA GLY A 79 -40.94 -1.16 60.04
C GLY A 79 -41.77 -2.44 59.86
N THR A 80 -41.20 -3.54 59.41
CA THR A 80 -41.93 -4.80 59.20
C THR A 80 -42.01 -5.67 60.45
N CYS A 81 -41.05 -5.60 61.37
CA CYS A 81 -40.94 -6.40 62.57
C CYS A 81 -41.36 -5.60 63.82
N GLY A 82 -41.73 -4.33 63.67
CA GLY A 82 -42.23 -3.49 64.74
C GLY A 82 -43.43 -4.15 65.40
N ARG A 83 -43.50 -4.03 66.75
CA ARG A 83 -44.51 -4.66 67.57
C ARG A 83 -45.98 -4.34 67.16
N ALA A 84 -46.16 -3.15 66.58
CA ALA A 84 -47.44 -2.74 65.99
C ALA A 84 -47.79 -3.43 64.71
N ALA A 85 -46.76 -3.57 63.78
CA ALA A 85 -46.91 -4.26 62.49
C ALA A 85 -47.12 -5.79 62.66
N VAL A 86 -46.32 -6.42 63.52
CA VAL A 86 -46.49 -7.81 63.90
C VAL A 86 -47.83 -8.03 64.62
N GLY A 87 -48.15 -7.18 65.56
CA GLY A 87 -49.43 -7.24 66.32
C GLY A 87 -50.62 -7.08 65.41
N GLY A 88 -50.63 -6.13 64.49
CA GLY A 88 -51.65 -5.95 63.44
C GLY A 88 -51.80 -7.16 62.49
N LYS A 89 -50.67 -7.79 62.07
CA LYS A 89 -50.68 -9.03 61.27
C LYS A 89 -51.17 -10.24 62.09
N VAL A 90 -50.75 -10.40 63.33
CA VAL A 90 -51.18 -11.48 64.23
C VAL A 90 -52.67 -11.32 64.56
N SER A 91 -53.20 -10.12 64.88
CA SER A 91 -54.62 -9.88 65.13
C SER A 91 -55.46 -10.10 63.85
N GLY A 92 -54.92 -9.76 62.70
CA GLY A 92 -55.49 -10.11 61.38
C GLY A 92 -55.55 -11.60 61.09
N LEU A 93 -54.53 -12.35 61.47
CA LEU A 93 -54.49 -13.85 61.37
C LEU A 93 -55.49 -14.50 62.40
N ALA A 94 -55.75 -13.91 63.56
CA ALA A 94 -56.74 -14.42 64.50
C ALA A 94 -58.19 -14.43 63.94
N ARG A 95 -58.45 -13.63 62.89
CA ARG A 95 -59.75 -13.62 62.18
C ARG A 95 -59.85 -14.80 61.17
N PHE A 96 -58.75 -15.50 60.84
CA PHE A 96 -58.74 -16.70 59.97
C PHE A 96 -58.75 -17.99 60.80
N ARG A 97 -59.67 -18.15 61.76
CA ARG A 97 -59.90 -19.44 62.40
C ARG A 97 -60.50 -20.39 61.35
N PRO A 98 -59.99 -21.61 61.23
CA PRO A 98 -60.51 -22.55 60.23
C PRO A 98 -61.95 -22.92 60.58
N ALA A 99 -62.88 -22.56 59.70
CA ALA A 99 -64.19 -23.19 59.67
C ALA A 99 -64.10 -24.31 58.62
N ALA A 100 -64.29 -25.50 59.03
CA ALA A 100 -64.51 -26.78 58.28
C ALA A 100 -63.71 -27.02 57.00
N ASP A 101 -63.23 -28.21 56.81
CA ASP A 101 -62.24 -28.77 55.82
C ASP A 101 -62.43 -28.43 54.34
N ASP A 102 -63.58 -28.06 53.85
CA ASP A 102 -63.84 -27.65 52.45
C ASP A 102 -63.32 -26.26 52.05
N THR A 103 -63.12 -25.38 53.07
CA THR A 103 -62.57 -24.02 52.76
C THR A 103 -61.11 -23.98 52.55
N ASP A 104 -60.32 -24.92 53.05
CA ASP A 104 -58.87 -24.92 52.91
C ASP A 104 -58.43 -25.32 51.50
N GLY A 105 -59.16 -26.25 50.85
CA GLY A 105 -58.93 -26.57 49.48
C GLY A 105 -59.16 -25.41 48.50
N SER A 106 -60.25 -24.62 48.74
CA SER A 106 -60.57 -23.45 47.94
C SER A 106 -59.55 -22.30 48.15
N ARG A 107 -59.12 -22.08 49.39
CA ARG A 107 -58.10 -21.07 49.74
C ARG A 107 -56.76 -21.41 49.18
N SER A 108 -56.36 -22.68 49.24
CA SER A 108 -55.13 -23.19 48.64
C SER A 108 -55.10 -22.95 47.13
N ARG A 109 -56.19 -23.24 46.42
CA ARG A 109 -56.32 -23.01 44.98
C ARG A 109 -56.27 -21.47 44.68
N ALA A 110 -56.98 -20.62 45.40
CA ALA A 110 -56.92 -19.17 45.19
C ALA A 110 -55.53 -18.60 45.47
N ALA A 111 -54.85 -19.08 46.53
CA ALA A 111 -53.48 -18.66 46.86
C ALA A 111 -52.48 -19.08 45.74
N ARG A 112 -52.56 -20.31 45.26
CA ARG A 112 -51.72 -20.76 44.12
C ARG A 112 -51.98 -19.98 42.84
N ALA A 113 -53.24 -19.63 42.54
CA ALA A 113 -53.60 -18.84 41.37
C ALA A 113 -53.05 -17.39 41.48
N ARG A 114 -53.09 -16.76 42.66
CA ARG A 114 -52.46 -15.46 42.89
C ARG A 114 -50.95 -15.53 42.76
N LEU A 115 -50.32 -16.55 43.36
CA LEU A 115 -48.87 -16.78 43.22
C LEU A 115 -48.47 -16.99 41.75
N LEU A 116 -49.29 -17.69 41.00
CA LEU A 116 -49.08 -17.93 39.56
C LEU A 116 -49.06 -16.58 38.78
N GLY A 117 -49.97 -15.68 39.05
CA GLY A 117 -49.98 -14.33 38.48
C GLY A 117 -48.76 -13.50 38.89
N ALA A 118 -48.44 -13.54 40.21
CA ALA A 118 -47.25 -12.85 40.74
C ALA A 118 -45.95 -13.33 40.12
N CYS A 119 -45.80 -14.65 39.86
CA CYS A 119 -44.63 -15.20 39.17
C CYS A 119 -44.46 -14.61 37.76
N GLY A 120 -45.56 -14.43 37.02
CA GLY A 120 -45.51 -13.85 35.69
C GLY A 120 -45.01 -12.38 35.69
N LEU A 121 -45.47 -11.59 36.64
CA LEU A 121 -45.03 -10.21 36.81
C LEU A 121 -43.58 -10.11 37.32
N ALA A 122 -43.20 -11.00 38.25
CA ALA A 122 -41.82 -11.04 38.77
C ALA A 122 -40.81 -11.34 37.70
N VAL A 123 -41.05 -12.38 36.84
CA VAL A 123 -40.18 -12.65 35.71
C VAL A 123 -40.11 -11.45 34.78
N GLY A 124 -41.23 -10.78 34.49
CA GLY A 124 -41.26 -9.60 33.64
C GLY A 124 -40.44 -8.43 34.19
N ARG A 125 -40.43 -8.23 35.51
CA ARG A 125 -39.60 -7.17 36.18
C ARG A 125 -38.13 -7.53 36.20
N LEU A 126 -37.78 -8.77 36.54
CA LEU A 126 -36.40 -9.26 36.57
C LEU A 126 -35.72 -9.16 35.20
N LEU A 127 -36.46 -9.42 34.12
CA LEU A 127 -35.95 -9.30 32.76
C LEU A 127 -35.81 -7.85 32.27
N LYS A 128 -36.49 -6.88 32.88
CA LYS A 128 -36.43 -5.45 32.53
C LYS A 128 -35.36 -4.67 33.32
N GLY A 129 -34.76 -5.26 34.33
CA GLY A 129 -33.78 -4.59 35.20
C GLY A 129 -32.47 -4.17 34.46
N GLY A 130 -31.72 -3.25 35.10
CA GLY A 130 -30.46 -2.68 34.55
C GLY A 130 -29.32 -3.67 34.38
N ALA A 131 -28.09 -3.18 34.14
CA ALA A 131 -26.92 -4.01 33.87
C ALA A 131 -26.36 -4.71 35.11
N GLU A 132 -26.38 -4.07 36.28
CA GLU A 132 -25.80 -4.59 37.52
C GLU A 132 -26.50 -5.87 38.00
N GLY A 133 -25.75 -6.88 38.42
CA GLY A 133 -26.26 -8.16 38.90
C GLY A 133 -27.14 -8.92 37.89
N ARG A 134 -26.88 -8.77 36.63
CA ARG A 134 -27.70 -9.34 35.55
C ARG A 134 -27.75 -10.87 35.62
N GLY A 135 -26.62 -11.51 35.93
CA GLY A 135 -26.55 -12.96 36.07
C GLY A 135 -27.45 -13.48 37.19
N ASP A 136 -27.45 -12.84 38.38
CA ASP A 136 -28.31 -13.21 39.53
C ASP A 136 -29.78 -13.08 39.19
N ARG A 137 -30.18 -12.02 38.50
CA ARG A 137 -31.58 -11.83 38.07
C ARG A 137 -32.02 -12.86 37.05
N LEU A 138 -31.12 -13.31 36.15
CA LEU A 138 -31.45 -14.39 35.20
C LEU A 138 -31.68 -15.73 35.92
N VAL A 139 -30.85 -16.08 36.91
CA VAL A 139 -31.04 -17.25 37.74
C VAL A 139 -32.35 -17.19 38.53
N LEU A 140 -32.62 -16.03 39.16
CA LEU A 140 -33.88 -15.80 39.85
C LEU A 140 -35.10 -15.90 38.90
N ALA A 141 -35.04 -15.28 37.74
CA ALA A 141 -36.10 -15.35 36.74
C ALA A 141 -36.34 -16.79 36.28
N ALA A 142 -35.26 -17.59 36.11
CA ALA A 142 -35.35 -19.01 35.79
C ALA A 142 -36.00 -19.82 36.90
N LYS A 143 -35.63 -19.59 38.18
CA LYS A 143 -36.24 -20.21 39.34
C LYS A 143 -37.73 -19.90 39.43
N VAL A 144 -38.12 -18.62 39.27
CA VAL A 144 -39.53 -18.20 39.26
C VAL A 144 -40.28 -18.81 38.08
N LEU A 145 -39.63 -18.98 36.90
CA LEU A 145 -40.25 -19.64 35.75
C LEU A 145 -40.51 -21.15 36.03
N VAL A 146 -39.58 -21.83 36.72
CA VAL A 146 -39.75 -23.20 37.15
C VAL A 146 -40.90 -23.31 38.14
N LEU A 147 -40.95 -22.40 39.13
CA LEU A 147 -42.08 -22.35 40.10
C LEU A 147 -43.40 -22.13 39.36
N LYS A 148 -43.45 -21.19 38.42
CA LYS A 148 -44.63 -20.97 37.57
C LYS A 148 -45.07 -22.20 36.82
N ARG A 149 -44.10 -22.96 36.26
CA ARG A 149 -44.36 -24.23 35.56
C ARG A 149 -44.98 -25.32 36.51
N LEU A 150 -44.41 -25.42 37.71
CA LEU A 150 -44.92 -26.35 38.74
C LEU A 150 -46.32 -25.97 39.20
N LEU A 151 -46.59 -24.70 39.43
CA LEU A 151 -47.93 -24.20 39.77
C LEU A 151 -48.94 -24.51 38.64
N VAL A 152 -48.56 -24.27 37.36
CA VAL A 152 -49.45 -24.67 36.25
C VAL A 152 -49.69 -26.16 36.17
N SER A 153 -48.68 -27.00 36.43
CA SER A 153 -48.85 -28.48 36.44
C SER A 153 -49.75 -28.94 37.62
N SER A 154 -49.68 -28.28 38.79
CA SER A 154 -50.52 -28.61 39.95
C SER A 154 -52.03 -28.39 39.74
N PHE A 155 -52.40 -27.56 38.77
CA PHE A 155 -53.81 -27.34 38.38
C PHE A 155 -54.28 -28.29 37.26
N GLY A 156 -53.41 -29.12 36.67
CA GLY A 156 -53.69 -29.92 35.48
C GLY A 156 -54.20 -31.34 35.78
N ALA A 157 -54.14 -31.84 37.01
CA ALA A 157 -54.48 -33.22 37.36
C ALA A 157 -55.83 -33.34 38.05
N GLY A 158 -56.93 -33.34 37.29
CA GLY A 158 -58.12 -34.02 37.74
C GLY A 158 -59.17 -33.23 38.56
N GLU A 159 -59.14 -31.89 38.60
CA GLU A 159 -60.13 -31.12 39.41
C GLU A 159 -61.25 -30.50 38.54
N ASN A 160 -62.40 -31.19 38.47
CA ASN A 160 -63.59 -30.71 37.73
C ASN A 160 -64.36 -29.58 38.45
N ASN A 161 -63.96 -29.12 39.63
CA ASN A 161 -64.62 -28.08 40.46
C ASN A 161 -63.74 -26.82 40.66
N VAL A 162 -63.19 -26.31 39.61
CA VAL A 162 -62.38 -25.05 39.69
C VAL A 162 -63.27 -23.86 39.32
N HIS A 163 -63.27 -22.80 40.12
CA HIS A 163 -63.93 -21.49 39.82
C HIS A 163 -63.45 -21.00 38.44
N GLU A 164 -64.37 -20.51 37.61
CA GLU A 164 -64.10 -20.06 36.25
C GLU A 164 -62.95 -19.04 36.20
N ASP A 165 -62.86 -18.12 37.12
CA ASP A 165 -61.79 -17.09 37.23
C ASP A 165 -60.40 -17.75 37.38
N ILE A 166 -60.31 -18.81 38.16
CA ILE A 166 -59.04 -19.56 38.35
C ILE A 166 -58.68 -20.30 37.09
N ARG A 167 -59.63 -20.86 36.37
CA ARG A 167 -59.41 -21.54 35.10
C ARG A 167 -58.87 -20.60 34.02
N VAL A 168 -59.45 -19.42 33.88
CA VAL A 168 -59.01 -18.36 32.98
C VAL A 168 -57.59 -17.89 33.35
N ALA A 169 -57.30 -17.69 34.65
CA ALA A 169 -55.96 -17.31 35.10
C ALA A 169 -54.90 -18.38 34.80
N VAL A 170 -55.23 -19.66 34.98
CA VAL A 170 -54.32 -20.80 34.67
C VAL A 170 -54.08 -20.91 33.17
N GLU A 171 -55.11 -20.79 32.34
CA GLU A 171 -54.94 -20.81 30.87
C GLU A 171 -54.12 -19.62 30.36
N GLY A 172 -54.39 -18.42 30.88
CA GLY A 172 -53.58 -17.25 30.59
C GLY A 172 -52.12 -17.42 31.02
N ALA A 173 -51.89 -18.03 32.18
CA ALA A 173 -50.56 -18.36 32.66
C ALA A 173 -49.86 -19.42 31.80
N ARG A 174 -50.56 -20.43 31.30
CA ARG A 174 -50.04 -21.45 30.39
C ARG A 174 -49.63 -20.86 29.05
N LYS A 175 -50.47 -19.99 28.47
CA LYS A 175 -50.16 -19.25 27.24
C LYS A 175 -48.94 -18.35 27.42
N SER A 176 -48.83 -17.64 28.55
CA SER A 176 -47.72 -16.72 28.85
C SER A 176 -46.41 -17.44 29.20
N LEU A 177 -46.43 -18.67 29.63
CA LEU A 177 -45.25 -19.45 30.04
C LEU A 177 -44.22 -19.56 28.93
N ASN A 178 -44.64 -19.96 27.72
CA ASN A 178 -43.77 -20.12 26.56
C ASN A 178 -43.20 -18.75 26.13
N SER A 179 -44.00 -17.68 26.20
CA SER A 179 -43.53 -16.35 25.88
C SER A 179 -42.45 -15.86 26.87
N LEU A 180 -42.69 -16.09 28.18
CA LEU A 180 -41.70 -15.73 29.20
C LEU A 180 -40.42 -16.56 29.09
N ARG A 181 -40.56 -17.88 28.80
CA ARG A 181 -39.39 -18.74 28.54
C ARG A 181 -38.56 -18.24 27.38
N ARG A 182 -39.19 -17.91 26.26
CA ARG A 182 -38.46 -17.36 25.09
C ARG A 182 -37.77 -16.05 25.42
N ARG A 183 -38.44 -15.17 26.21
CA ARG A 183 -37.83 -13.91 26.64
C ARG A 183 -36.64 -14.12 27.57
N LEU A 184 -36.74 -15.10 28.50
CA LEU A 184 -35.63 -15.46 29.38
C LEU A 184 -34.46 -16.03 28.56
N LEU A 185 -34.70 -16.94 27.62
CA LEU A 185 -33.66 -17.52 26.80
C LEU A 185 -32.94 -16.42 25.97
N ARG A 186 -33.66 -15.52 25.33
CA ARG A 186 -33.07 -14.37 24.64
C ARG A 186 -32.26 -13.45 25.56
N ALA A 187 -32.70 -13.28 26.80
CA ALA A 187 -31.96 -12.48 27.78
C ALA A 187 -30.67 -13.18 28.24
N VAL A 188 -30.68 -14.52 28.32
CA VAL A 188 -29.50 -15.37 28.55
C VAL A 188 -28.55 -15.25 27.36
N GLU A 189 -29.03 -15.49 26.13
CA GLU A 189 -28.26 -15.38 24.91
C GLU A 189 -27.54 -14.01 24.82
N LYS A 190 -28.24 -12.90 25.10
CA LYS A 190 -27.64 -11.56 25.16
C LYS A 190 -26.52 -11.37 26.19
N VAL A 191 -26.43 -12.20 27.21
CA VAL A 191 -25.32 -12.20 28.15
C VAL A 191 -24.19 -13.05 27.62
N LEU A 192 -24.50 -14.18 27.00
CA LEU A 192 -23.54 -15.10 26.43
C LEU A 192 -22.84 -14.54 25.15
N GLU A 193 -23.56 -13.71 24.37
CA GLU A 193 -23.04 -13.00 23.19
C GLU A 193 -22.04 -11.92 23.55
N LYS A 194 -22.24 -11.22 24.69
CA LYS A 194 -21.40 -10.09 25.06
C LYS A 194 -20.01 -10.53 25.49
N VAL A 195 -19.03 -9.85 24.92
CA VAL A 195 -17.60 -9.95 25.26
C VAL A 195 -17.06 -8.54 25.52
N GLY A 196 -16.18 -8.39 26.47
CA GLY A 196 -15.53 -7.12 26.78
C GLY A 196 -14.97 -7.10 28.20
N GLU A 197 -14.18 -6.11 28.54
CA GLU A 197 -13.52 -5.96 29.83
C GLU A 197 -14.47 -5.86 31.03
N GLY A 198 -15.75 -5.57 30.82
CA GLY A 198 -16.79 -5.42 31.86
C GLY A 198 -17.66 -6.67 32.07
N VAL A 199 -17.44 -7.78 31.39
CA VAL A 199 -18.25 -8.99 31.51
C VAL A 199 -17.65 -9.92 32.57
N ASP A 200 -18.33 -10.04 33.74
CA ASP A 200 -17.90 -10.95 34.79
C ASP A 200 -18.18 -12.42 34.38
N ARG A 201 -17.14 -13.27 34.47
CA ARG A 201 -17.27 -14.73 34.26
C ARG A 201 -18.33 -15.38 35.13
N ASN A 202 -18.59 -14.80 36.33
CA ASN A 202 -19.66 -15.25 37.17
C ASN A 202 -21.05 -14.98 36.59
N ASP A 203 -21.22 -13.91 35.82
CA ASP A 203 -22.48 -13.62 35.14
C ASP A 203 -22.71 -14.65 34.00
N ILE A 204 -21.64 -15.03 33.29
CA ILE A 204 -21.71 -16.11 32.28
C ILE A 204 -22.12 -17.42 32.97
N LEU A 205 -21.46 -17.80 34.07
CA LEU A 205 -21.81 -19.02 34.82
C LEU A 205 -23.26 -19.00 35.28
N LYS A 206 -23.75 -17.86 35.84
CA LYS A 206 -25.14 -17.67 36.24
C LYS A 206 -26.10 -17.74 35.04
N ALA A 207 -25.75 -17.18 33.90
CA ALA A 207 -26.55 -17.29 32.68
C ALA A 207 -26.66 -18.73 32.18
N LEU A 208 -25.57 -19.52 32.23
CA LEU A 208 -25.55 -20.94 31.89
C LEU A 208 -26.43 -21.76 32.85
N THR A 209 -26.39 -21.47 34.18
CA THR A 209 -27.26 -22.11 35.16
C THR A 209 -28.74 -21.74 34.95
N ALA A 210 -29.03 -20.48 34.56
CA ALA A 210 -30.38 -20.06 34.22
C ALA A 210 -30.92 -20.76 32.98
N TYR A 211 -30.06 -20.98 31.97
CA TYR A 211 -30.40 -21.76 30.78
C TYR A 211 -30.73 -23.21 31.15
N SER A 212 -29.88 -23.86 31.95
CA SER A 212 -30.10 -25.23 32.42
C SER A 212 -31.43 -25.36 33.15
N LEU A 213 -31.80 -24.45 34.05
CA LEU A 213 -33.06 -24.43 34.73
C LEU A 213 -34.27 -24.25 33.79
N ALA A 214 -34.17 -23.31 32.84
CA ALA A 214 -35.25 -23.02 31.89
C ALA A 214 -35.48 -24.12 30.86
N SER A 215 -34.43 -24.86 30.46
CA SER A 215 -34.48 -25.95 29.47
C SER A 215 -34.49 -27.32 30.10
N SER A 216 -34.18 -27.45 31.38
CA SER A 216 -33.93 -28.71 32.11
C SER A 216 -32.79 -29.54 31.48
N SER A 217 -31.82 -28.86 30.93
CA SER A 217 -30.68 -29.42 30.20
C SER A 217 -29.52 -29.76 31.14
N GLY A 218 -28.77 -30.82 30.86
CA GLY A 218 -27.54 -31.16 31.57
C GLY A 218 -26.35 -30.32 31.13
N ALA A 219 -25.22 -30.52 31.80
CA ALA A 219 -23.99 -29.74 31.58
C ALA A 219 -23.47 -29.79 30.14
N LYS A 220 -23.58 -30.95 29.48
CA LYS A 220 -23.18 -31.17 28.10
C LYS A 220 -23.98 -30.32 27.10
N ASP A 221 -25.30 -30.29 27.26
CA ASP A 221 -26.17 -29.51 26.38
C ASP A 221 -26.03 -28.00 26.64
N VAL A 222 -25.80 -27.60 27.91
CA VAL A 222 -25.50 -26.22 28.28
C VAL A 222 -24.22 -25.73 27.62
N LEU A 223 -23.14 -26.52 27.66
CA LEU A 223 -21.90 -26.21 26.99
C LEU A 223 -22.09 -26.11 25.46
N ARG A 224 -22.84 -27.06 24.89
CA ARG A 224 -23.13 -27.03 23.44
C ARG A 224 -23.87 -25.74 23.05
N HIS A 225 -24.88 -25.37 23.81
CA HIS A 225 -25.64 -24.15 23.57
C HIS A 225 -24.74 -22.89 23.68
N PHE A 226 -23.89 -22.82 24.70
CA PHE A 226 -22.93 -21.75 24.87
C PHE A 226 -22.02 -21.58 23.66
N LEU A 227 -21.43 -22.70 23.21
CA LEU A 227 -20.55 -22.72 22.03
C LEU A 227 -21.31 -22.34 20.74
N THR A 228 -22.60 -22.73 20.63
CA THR A 228 -23.42 -22.37 19.47
C THR A 228 -23.71 -20.85 19.46
N VAL A 229 -24.14 -20.27 20.60
CA VAL A 229 -24.41 -18.83 20.71
C VAL A 229 -23.15 -18.00 20.39
N ARG A 230 -21.99 -18.44 20.87
CA ARG A 230 -20.72 -17.78 20.57
C ARG A 230 -20.32 -17.90 19.10
N ALA A 231 -20.59 -19.03 18.45
CA ALA A 231 -20.35 -19.19 17.03
C ALA A 231 -21.29 -18.30 16.18
N GLU A 232 -22.58 -18.24 16.54
CA GLU A 232 -23.55 -17.36 15.89
C GLU A 232 -23.21 -15.87 16.08
N ALA A 233 -22.79 -15.48 17.29
CA ALA A 233 -22.34 -14.11 17.55
C ALA A 233 -21.11 -13.74 16.71
N MET A 234 -20.17 -14.67 16.54
CA MET A 234 -18.97 -14.45 15.73
C MET A 234 -19.33 -14.34 14.24
N THR A 235 -20.24 -15.18 13.73
CA THR A 235 -20.69 -15.07 12.33
C THR A 235 -21.44 -13.76 12.08
N TYR A 236 -22.23 -13.30 13.06
CA TYR A 236 -22.98 -12.05 12.95
C TYR A 236 -22.07 -10.82 12.82
N GLU A 237 -20.93 -10.78 13.51
CA GLU A 237 -19.94 -9.66 13.38
C GLU A 237 -19.36 -9.56 11.97
N PHE A 238 -19.37 -10.65 11.18
CA PHE A 238 -18.87 -10.66 9.81
C PHE A 238 -19.95 -10.57 8.72
N ASP A 239 -21.24 -10.72 9.07
CA ASP A 239 -22.37 -10.67 8.13
C ASP A 239 -23.01 -9.27 8.03
N LEU A 240 -22.36 -8.22 8.49
CA LEU A 240 -22.88 -6.85 8.43
C LEU A 240 -22.98 -6.34 7.00
N GLU A 241 -24.11 -5.67 6.69
CA GLU A 241 -24.44 -5.14 5.37
C GLU A 241 -23.43 -4.06 4.91
N GLU A 242 -23.27 -3.92 3.58
CA GLU A 242 -22.26 -3.08 2.89
C GLU A 242 -22.20 -1.59 3.30
N HIS A 243 -23.11 -1.11 4.12
CA HIS A 243 -23.20 0.31 4.49
C HIS A 243 -22.35 0.75 5.70
N GLU A 244 -21.71 -0.17 6.42
CA GLU A 244 -20.90 0.13 7.61
C GLU A 244 -19.40 -0.13 7.42
N LYS A 245 -18.86 0.09 6.23
CA LYS A 245 -17.44 -0.18 5.86
C LYS A 245 -16.38 0.46 6.77
N GLU A 246 -16.71 1.52 7.50
CA GLU A 246 -15.76 2.15 8.44
C GLU A 246 -15.51 1.32 9.71
N LYS A 247 -16.39 0.34 10.00
CA LYS A 247 -16.30 -0.51 11.21
C LYS A 247 -15.68 -1.89 10.97
N ASP A 248 -15.31 -2.19 9.75
CA ASP A 248 -14.81 -3.51 9.36
C ASP A 248 -13.62 -3.99 10.22
N ALA A 249 -12.69 -3.09 10.52
CA ALA A 249 -11.53 -3.40 11.37
C ALA A 249 -11.92 -3.71 12.82
N GLU A 250 -12.90 -2.97 13.38
CA GLU A 250 -13.40 -3.18 14.73
C GLU A 250 -14.14 -4.52 14.86
N ASN A 251 -14.86 -4.93 13.82
CA ASN A 251 -15.58 -6.18 13.78
C ASN A 251 -14.64 -7.40 13.78
N VAL A 252 -13.50 -7.30 13.07
CA VAL A 252 -12.48 -8.34 13.12
C VAL A 252 -11.91 -8.49 14.53
N LEU A 253 -11.60 -7.39 15.21
CA LEU A 253 -11.13 -7.42 16.59
C LEU A 253 -12.17 -7.97 17.56
N LYS A 254 -13.46 -7.62 17.40
CA LYS A 254 -14.56 -8.22 18.18
C LYS A 254 -14.69 -9.71 17.93
N GLY A 255 -14.61 -10.15 16.68
CA GLY A 255 -14.61 -11.56 16.32
C GLY A 255 -13.45 -12.33 16.96
N LEU A 256 -12.27 -11.73 16.98
CA LEU A 256 -11.08 -12.30 17.61
C LEU A 256 -11.23 -12.35 19.14
N ASP A 257 -11.78 -11.29 19.77
CA ASP A 257 -12.06 -11.28 21.19
C ASP A 257 -13.12 -12.31 21.58
N LEU A 258 -14.18 -12.46 20.78
CA LEU A 258 -15.16 -13.54 20.93
C LEU A 258 -14.50 -14.92 20.90
N TYR A 259 -13.62 -15.14 19.97
CA TYR A 259 -12.90 -16.42 19.84
C TYR A 259 -12.01 -16.70 21.05
N THR A 260 -11.12 -15.78 21.40
CA THR A 260 -10.16 -15.93 22.50
C THR A 260 -10.84 -16.04 23.85
N ARG A 261 -11.80 -15.16 24.14
CA ARG A 261 -12.57 -15.16 25.38
C ARG A 261 -13.41 -16.42 25.53
N THR A 262 -13.98 -16.96 24.45
CA THR A 262 -14.72 -18.24 24.53
C THR A 262 -13.83 -19.37 24.97
N LEU A 263 -12.61 -19.48 24.43
CA LEU A 263 -11.63 -20.50 24.86
C LEU A 263 -11.31 -20.35 26.35
N LEU A 264 -11.01 -19.13 26.79
CA LEU A 264 -10.65 -18.83 28.17
C LEU A 264 -11.83 -19.04 29.15
N ASP A 265 -13.04 -18.65 28.77
CA ASP A 265 -14.23 -18.78 29.61
C ASP A 265 -14.60 -20.26 29.78
N VAL A 266 -14.58 -21.07 28.71
CA VAL A 266 -14.84 -22.50 28.82
C VAL A 266 -13.79 -23.17 29.72
N GLN A 267 -12.51 -22.86 29.55
CA GLN A 267 -11.45 -23.44 30.38
C GLN A 267 -11.57 -23.04 31.86
N ALA A 268 -12.05 -21.84 32.14
CA ALA A 268 -12.20 -21.33 33.50
C ALA A 268 -13.45 -21.87 34.19
N LEU A 269 -14.52 -22.16 33.44
CA LEU A 269 -15.85 -22.50 33.96
C LEU A 269 -16.18 -23.99 33.90
N VAL A 270 -15.65 -24.69 32.88
CA VAL A 270 -16.02 -26.10 32.57
C VAL A 270 -14.79 -26.99 32.76
N PRO A 271 -14.94 -28.23 33.36
CA PRO A 271 -16.21 -28.79 33.86
C PRO A 271 -16.55 -28.37 35.30
N HIS A 272 -15.57 -28.05 36.14
CA HIS A 272 -15.73 -27.99 37.59
C HIS A 272 -16.78 -26.96 38.07
N LYS A 273 -16.59 -25.66 37.75
CA LYS A 273 -17.50 -24.63 38.26
C LYS A 273 -18.92 -24.76 37.78
N LEU A 274 -19.12 -25.17 36.53
CA LEU A 274 -20.45 -25.41 35.96
C LEU A 274 -21.12 -26.64 36.63
N SER A 275 -20.39 -27.72 36.79
CA SER A 275 -20.84 -28.95 37.44
C SER A 275 -21.23 -28.68 38.91
N ASP A 276 -20.38 -27.95 39.64
CA ASP A 276 -20.66 -27.55 41.04
C ASP A 276 -21.88 -26.66 41.14
N ALA A 277 -22.03 -25.67 40.23
CA ALA A 277 -23.19 -24.79 40.22
C ALA A 277 -24.50 -25.54 39.95
N LEU A 278 -24.48 -26.48 38.99
CA LEU A 278 -25.63 -27.31 38.66
C LEU A 278 -25.93 -28.32 39.78
N SER A 279 -24.92 -28.86 40.45
CA SER A 279 -25.06 -29.77 41.58
C SER A 279 -25.69 -29.06 42.79
N ARG A 280 -25.29 -27.84 43.09
CA ARG A 280 -25.93 -27.01 44.13
C ARG A 280 -27.42 -26.76 43.85
N LEU A 281 -27.78 -26.51 42.60
CA LEU A 281 -29.18 -26.34 42.20
C LEU A 281 -30.02 -27.63 42.37
N LYS A 282 -29.41 -28.79 42.14
CA LYS A 282 -30.09 -30.12 42.31
C LYS A 282 -30.29 -30.46 43.77
N GLN A 283 -29.42 -30.04 44.66
CA GLN A 283 -29.47 -30.36 46.10
C GLN A 283 -30.42 -29.48 46.90
N GLN A 284 -30.68 -28.22 46.40
CA GLN A 284 -31.45 -27.27 47.14
C GLN A 284 -32.92 -27.27 46.70
N HIS A 285 -33.85 -27.35 47.68
CA HIS A 285 -35.27 -27.16 47.40
C HIS A 285 -35.54 -25.78 46.85
N LEU A 286 -36.37 -25.68 45.84
CA LEU A 286 -36.62 -24.43 45.12
C LEU A 286 -37.14 -23.34 46.05
N LEU A 287 -38.09 -23.63 46.93
CA LEU A 287 -38.69 -22.67 47.86
C LEU A 287 -37.80 -22.36 49.07
N ALA A 288 -36.83 -23.20 49.42
CA ALA A 288 -35.86 -22.96 50.48
C ALA A 288 -34.78 -21.94 50.08
N ASP A 289 -34.75 -21.49 48.84
CA ASP A 289 -33.77 -20.56 48.35
C ASP A 289 -34.04 -19.15 48.86
N LYS A 290 -33.08 -18.61 49.66
CA LYS A 290 -33.17 -17.29 50.26
C LYS A 290 -33.34 -16.17 49.24
N SER A 291 -32.71 -16.32 48.07
CA SER A 291 -32.79 -15.33 46.97
C SER A 291 -34.22 -15.27 46.38
N LEU A 292 -34.91 -16.42 46.31
CA LEU A 292 -36.30 -16.50 45.85
C LEU A 292 -37.26 -15.94 46.92
N GLN A 293 -37.05 -16.31 48.21
CA GLN A 293 -37.84 -15.82 49.32
C GLN A 293 -37.77 -14.29 49.51
N GLY A 294 -36.58 -13.71 49.26
CA GLY A 294 -36.36 -12.26 49.30
C GLY A 294 -36.99 -11.47 48.16
N LEU A 295 -37.59 -12.13 47.16
CA LEU A 295 -38.11 -11.43 45.99
C LEU A 295 -39.42 -10.71 46.30
N GLU A 296 -39.38 -9.38 46.31
CA GLU A 296 -40.55 -8.56 46.53
C GLU A 296 -41.67 -8.83 45.50
N GLY A 297 -42.87 -8.99 45.98
CA GLY A 297 -44.03 -9.23 45.13
C GLY A 297 -44.44 -10.70 44.98
N LEU A 298 -43.55 -11.69 45.26
CA LEU A 298 -43.98 -13.10 45.34
C LEU A 298 -44.65 -13.47 46.66
N ARG A 299 -44.30 -12.79 47.74
CA ARG A 299 -44.85 -13.03 49.10
C ARG A 299 -44.82 -14.52 49.45
N LEU A 300 -43.68 -15.19 49.19
CA LEU A 300 -43.53 -16.60 49.50
C LEU A 300 -43.69 -16.90 50.98
N ASP A 301 -43.33 -15.95 51.85
CA ASP A 301 -43.59 -15.99 53.29
C ASP A 301 -45.03 -16.35 53.66
N ILE A 302 -46.00 -15.98 52.82
CA ILE A 302 -47.42 -16.21 53.01
C ILE A 302 -47.91 -17.41 52.18
N TYR A 303 -47.49 -17.50 50.92
CA TYR A 303 -48.06 -18.45 49.95
C TYR A 303 -47.38 -19.83 49.97
N GLU A 304 -46.19 -20.02 50.52
CA GLU A 304 -45.46 -21.27 50.61
C GLU A 304 -46.26 -22.41 51.23
N ARG A 305 -46.95 -22.10 52.39
CA ARG A 305 -47.76 -23.07 53.09
C ARG A 305 -48.99 -23.58 52.31
N TRP A 306 -49.39 -22.81 51.25
CA TRP A 306 -50.49 -23.20 50.37
C TRP A 306 -50.03 -23.93 49.10
N CYS A 307 -48.73 -24.03 48.88
CA CYS A 307 -48.16 -24.87 47.90
C CYS A 307 -48.18 -26.34 48.43
N GLY A 308 -48.63 -27.26 47.64
CA GLY A 308 -48.64 -28.67 48.05
C GLY A 308 -47.20 -29.21 48.25
N ASP A 309 -47.06 -30.31 48.96
CA ASP A 309 -45.77 -30.93 49.28
C ASP A 309 -44.88 -31.18 48.04
N GLU A 310 -45.48 -31.50 46.90
CA GLU A 310 -44.81 -31.66 45.61
C GLU A 310 -44.05 -30.38 45.17
N ILE A 311 -44.51 -29.20 45.53
CA ILE A 311 -43.89 -27.94 45.21
C ILE A 311 -42.94 -27.50 46.34
N GLN A 312 -43.28 -27.73 47.59
CA GLN A 312 -42.47 -27.35 48.74
C GLN A 312 -41.13 -28.05 48.78
N TYR A 313 -41.13 -29.36 48.50
CA TYR A 313 -39.92 -30.17 48.50
C TYR A 313 -39.34 -30.38 47.10
N PHE A 314 -39.79 -29.65 46.11
CA PHE A 314 -39.30 -29.77 44.75
C PHE A 314 -37.84 -29.36 44.64
N THR A 315 -37.00 -30.24 44.10
CA THR A 315 -35.64 -29.96 43.64
C THR A 315 -35.67 -29.84 42.14
N PRO A 316 -34.98 -28.81 41.57
CA PRO A 316 -34.95 -28.63 40.10
C PRO A 316 -34.45 -29.88 39.41
N PHE A 317 -35.27 -30.37 38.47
CA PHE A 317 -34.83 -31.45 37.62
C PHE A 317 -33.87 -30.91 36.53
N ILE A 318 -32.65 -31.34 36.60
CA ILE A 318 -31.61 -31.07 35.59
C ILE A 318 -31.16 -32.45 35.12
N ARG A 319 -31.16 -32.69 33.80
CA ARG A 319 -30.75 -33.97 33.21
C ARG A 319 -29.36 -34.37 33.72
N HIS A 320 -29.20 -35.61 34.05
CA HIS A 320 -27.92 -36.14 34.52
C HIS A 320 -27.05 -36.41 33.27
N ASP A 321 -26.28 -35.46 32.89
CA ASP A 321 -25.22 -35.59 31.89
C ASP A 321 -23.91 -35.34 32.61
N ASP A 322 -23.14 -36.40 32.85
CA ASP A 322 -21.78 -36.25 33.37
C ASP A 322 -20.90 -35.69 32.25
N LEU A 323 -20.59 -34.43 32.36
CA LEU A 323 -19.62 -33.79 31.45
C LEU A 323 -18.22 -34.09 31.96
N ASP A 324 -17.58 -35.11 31.33
CA ASP A 324 -16.19 -35.40 31.57
C ASP A 324 -15.27 -34.27 30.99
N GLY A 325 -14.15 -34.05 31.66
CA GLY A 325 -13.16 -33.07 31.24
C GLY A 325 -12.60 -33.33 29.84
N GLN A 326 -12.53 -34.59 29.42
CA GLN A 326 -12.12 -34.99 28.07
C GLN A 326 -13.17 -34.59 27.03
N GLN A 327 -14.44 -34.88 27.27
CA GLN A 327 -15.55 -34.53 26.37
C GLN A 327 -15.66 -33.00 26.21
N ALA A 328 -15.49 -32.26 27.30
CA ALA A 328 -15.47 -30.79 27.25
C ALA A 328 -14.34 -30.27 26.35
N ARG A 329 -13.12 -30.85 26.47
CA ARG A 329 -11.99 -30.50 25.59
C ARG A 329 -12.26 -30.84 24.13
N GLU A 330 -12.79 -32.00 23.84
CA GLU A 330 -13.13 -32.43 22.47
C GLU A 330 -14.14 -31.49 21.84
N MET A 331 -15.20 -31.10 22.57
CA MET A 331 -16.19 -30.14 22.12
C MET A 331 -15.56 -28.76 21.88
N LEU A 332 -14.68 -28.30 22.78
CA LEU A 332 -13.99 -27.04 22.64
C LEU A 332 -13.02 -27.06 21.45
N THR A 333 -12.27 -28.14 21.27
CA THR A 333 -11.35 -28.31 20.14
C THR A 333 -12.07 -28.30 18.80
N SER A 334 -13.21 -29.01 18.73
CA SER A 334 -14.05 -29.03 17.52
C SER A 334 -14.63 -27.62 17.23
N TRP A 335 -15.04 -26.90 18.27
CA TRP A 335 -15.53 -25.53 18.15
C TRP A 335 -14.41 -24.57 17.73
N ALA A 336 -13.24 -24.67 18.38
CA ALA A 336 -12.09 -23.84 18.08
C ALA A 336 -11.64 -23.97 16.62
N LYS A 337 -11.63 -25.18 16.09
CA LYS A 337 -11.31 -25.42 14.67
C LYS A 337 -12.29 -24.71 13.74
N LYS A 338 -13.61 -24.94 13.94
CA LYS A 338 -14.64 -24.29 13.12
C LYS A 338 -14.68 -22.79 13.31
N GLY A 339 -14.56 -22.32 14.56
CA GLY A 339 -14.52 -20.91 14.89
C GLY A 339 -13.31 -20.19 14.28
N GLY A 340 -12.15 -20.84 14.31
CA GLY A 340 -10.95 -20.37 13.65
C GLY A 340 -11.12 -20.26 12.13
N GLU A 341 -11.70 -21.26 11.49
CA GLU A 341 -12.02 -21.22 10.06
C GLU A 341 -13.00 -20.08 9.73
N THR A 342 -14.03 -19.87 10.55
CA THR A 342 -15.00 -18.78 10.38
C THR A 342 -14.34 -17.42 10.55
N LEU A 343 -13.48 -17.26 11.55
CA LEU A 343 -12.73 -16.02 11.80
C LEU A 343 -11.80 -15.69 10.64
N LEU A 344 -11.02 -16.65 10.16
CA LEU A 344 -10.12 -16.46 9.02
C LEU A 344 -10.88 -16.14 7.74
N GLN A 345 -12.02 -16.79 7.51
CA GLN A 345 -12.88 -16.48 6.37
C GLN A 345 -13.51 -15.10 6.48
N GLY A 346 -13.95 -14.70 7.68
CA GLY A 346 -14.45 -13.35 7.96
C GLY A 346 -13.37 -12.31 7.72
N LEU A 347 -12.16 -12.55 8.24
CA LEU A 347 -11.01 -11.67 8.00
C LEU A 347 -10.70 -11.50 6.51
N ARG A 348 -10.68 -12.60 5.73
CA ARG A 348 -10.44 -12.53 4.28
C ARG A 348 -11.51 -11.69 3.57
N ARG A 349 -12.79 -11.87 3.90
CA ARG A 349 -13.89 -11.07 3.35
C ARG A 349 -13.73 -9.58 3.67
N THR A 350 -13.44 -9.26 4.94
CA THR A 350 -13.19 -7.87 5.35
C THR A 350 -12.01 -7.26 4.57
N LEU A 351 -10.92 -8.01 4.43
CA LEU A 351 -9.74 -7.56 3.70
C LEU A 351 -10.01 -7.36 2.20
N GLU A 352 -10.92 -8.11 1.57
CA GLU A 352 -11.30 -7.92 0.17
C GLU A 352 -11.87 -6.52 -0.10
N HIS A 353 -12.59 -5.95 0.85
CA HIS A 353 -13.18 -4.62 0.74
C HIS A 353 -12.18 -3.49 1.02
N VAL A 354 -11.10 -3.76 1.73
CA VAL A 354 -10.07 -2.75 2.05
C VAL A 354 -9.06 -2.68 0.90
N SER A 355 -8.94 -1.49 0.29
CA SER A 355 -8.02 -1.21 -0.82
C SER A 355 -6.77 -0.43 -0.41
N GLU A 356 -6.76 0.12 0.80
CA GLU A 356 -5.69 0.97 1.29
C GLU A 356 -4.64 0.15 2.06
N PHE A 357 -3.40 0.15 1.58
CA PHE A 357 -2.29 -0.62 2.15
C PHE A 357 -2.01 -0.27 3.61
N LYS A 358 -2.07 1.02 3.96
CA LYS A 358 -1.84 1.52 5.33
C LYS A 358 -2.88 1.00 6.32
N THR A 359 -4.14 0.98 5.92
CA THR A 359 -5.25 0.50 6.75
C THR A 359 -5.10 -0.98 7.07
N ILE A 360 -4.65 -1.79 6.09
CA ILE A 360 -4.38 -3.22 6.32
C ILE A 360 -3.19 -3.42 7.27
N ILE A 361 -2.14 -2.62 7.16
CA ILE A 361 -1.00 -2.68 8.10
C ILE A 361 -1.43 -2.34 9.53
N ASN A 362 -2.25 -1.29 9.69
CA ASN A 362 -2.79 -0.93 11.00
C ASN A 362 -3.67 -2.06 11.56
N LEU A 363 -4.54 -2.64 10.74
CA LEU A 363 -5.35 -3.80 11.13
C LEU A 363 -4.48 -4.99 11.50
N ARG A 364 -3.42 -5.28 10.71
CA ARG A 364 -2.45 -6.33 11.03
C ARG A 364 -1.84 -6.14 12.42
N THR A 365 -1.37 -4.93 12.70
CA THR A 365 -0.79 -4.59 13.99
C THR A 365 -1.79 -4.82 15.11
N SER A 366 -3.00 -4.30 14.99
CA SER A 366 -4.04 -4.44 16.02
C SER A 366 -4.45 -5.91 16.24
N VAL A 367 -4.64 -6.67 15.17
CA VAL A 367 -5.02 -8.10 15.23
C VAL A 367 -3.93 -8.95 15.87
N LEU A 368 -2.68 -8.76 15.46
CA LEU A 368 -1.56 -9.52 15.99
C LEU A 368 -1.30 -9.15 17.46
N GLN A 369 -1.35 -7.88 17.82
CA GLN A 369 -1.20 -7.43 19.19
C GLN A 369 -2.29 -7.99 20.11
N HIS A 370 -3.55 -7.96 19.65
CA HIS A 370 -4.64 -8.56 20.39
C HIS A 370 -4.46 -10.08 20.58
N TRP A 371 -4.00 -10.78 19.52
CA TRP A 371 -3.73 -12.22 19.61
C TRP A 371 -2.58 -12.55 20.55
N ILE A 372 -1.49 -11.77 20.55
CA ILE A 372 -0.36 -11.97 21.42
C ILE A 372 -0.78 -11.83 22.89
N ASN A 373 -1.59 -10.81 23.18
CA ASN A 373 -2.01 -10.51 24.56
C ASN A 373 -2.91 -11.61 25.13
N ASP A 374 -3.79 -12.19 24.36
CA ASP A 374 -4.82 -13.10 24.84
C ASP A 374 -4.79 -14.51 24.25
N GLY A 375 -4.34 -14.68 23.01
CA GLY A 375 -4.38 -15.95 22.29
C GLY A 375 -3.51 -17.05 22.89
N GLY A 376 -2.36 -16.68 23.46
CA GLY A 376 -1.42 -17.61 24.10
C GLY A 376 -1.87 -18.11 25.48
N LYS A 377 -2.91 -17.51 26.09
CA LYS A 377 -3.40 -17.87 27.43
C LYS A 377 -4.27 -19.14 27.43
N ALA A 378 -4.73 -19.59 26.29
CA ALA A 378 -5.59 -20.78 26.16
C ALA A 378 -4.74 -22.06 26.22
N ARG A 379 -4.84 -22.82 27.32
CA ARG A 379 -4.08 -24.07 27.52
C ARG A 379 -4.55 -25.19 26.59
N GLY A 380 -3.60 -25.91 26.01
CA GLY A 380 -3.88 -27.08 25.16
C GLY A 380 -4.28 -26.74 23.71
N PHE A 381 -4.16 -25.50 23.31
CA PHE A 381 -4.23 -25.04 21.93
C PHE A 381 -2.86 -24.49 21.53
N ASP A 382 -2.43 -24.84 20.31
CA ASP A 382 -1.22 -24.27 19.74
C ASP A 382 -1.56 -22.86 19.18
N PRO A 383 -1.07 -21.77 19.82
CA PRO A 383 -1.37 -20.44 19.38
C PRO A 383 -0.74 -20.12 18.01
N SER A 384 0.28 -20.88 17.60
CA SER A 384 1.00 -20.64 16.33
C SER A 384 0.12 -20.94 15.12
N ILE A 385 -0.79 -21.93 15.20
CA ILE A 385 -1.67 -22.31 14.08
C ILE A 385 -2.56 -21.12 13.69
N MET A 386 -3.21 -20.51 14.68
CA MET A 386 -4.10 -19.37 14.43
C MET A 386 -3.33 -18.13 14.03
N LEU A 387 -2.19 -17.89 14.68
CA LEU A 387 -1.29 -16.79 14.35
C LEU A 387 -0.83 -16.87 12.89
N ASN A 388 -0.40 -18.04 12.45
CA ASN A 388 0.03 -18.24 11.07
C ASN A 388 -1.13 -18.04 10.08
N GLY A 389 -2.33 -18.54 10.42
CA GLY A 389 -3.51 -18.33 9.60
C GLY A 389 -3.91 -16.85 9.46
N LEU A 390 -3.82 -16.08 10.55
CA LEU A 390 -4.07 -14.62 10.53
C LEU A 390 -3.03 -13.89 9.70
N ARG A 391 -1.74 -14.20 9.88
CA ARG A 391 -0.64 -13.63 9.10
C ARG A 391 -0.81 -13.94 7.61
N GLU A 392 -1.00 -15.20 7.27
CA GLU A 392 -1.15 -15.66 5.89
C GLU A 392 -2.31 -14.96 5.18
N ALA A 393 -3.48 -14.84 5.83
CA ALA A 393 -4.64 -14.15 5.26
C ALA A 393 -4.37 -12.65 5.00
N ILE A 394 -3.66 -11.98 5.90
CA ILE A 394 -3.32 -10.57 5.76
C ILE A 394 -2.23 -10.37 4.71
N ASP A 395 -1.18 -11.19 4.74
CA ASP A 395 -0.05 -11.10 3.81
C ASP A 395 -0.49 -11.42 2.37
N GLU A 396 -1.38 -12.40 2.19
CA GLU A 396 -1.99 -12.70 0.89
C GLU A 396 -2.67 -11.45 0.30
N ARG A 397 -3.44 -10.72 1.13
CA ARG A 397 -4.11 -9.50 0.69
C ARG A 397 -3.13 -8.36 0.41
N LEU A 398 -2.12 -8.18 1.25
CA LEU A 398 -1.07 -7.18 1.03
C LEU A 398 -0.35 -7.44 -0.29
N LEU A 399 -0.02 -8.70 -0.59
CA LEU A 399 0.59 -9.10 -1.86
C LEU A 399 -0.30 -8.81 -3.06
N GLN A 400 -1.60 -9.10 -2.99
CA GLN A 400 -2.56 -8.79 -4.07
C GLN A 400 -2.65 -7.29 -4.35
N ILE A 401 -2.72 -6.47 -3.29
CA ILE A 401 -2.76 -5.00 -3.45
C ILE A 401 -1.43 -4.50 -4.02
N LEU A 402 -0.31 -5.04 -3.56
CA LEU A 402 1.02 -4.71 -4.06
C LEU A 402 1.11 -5.01 -5.55
N GLU A 403 0.73 -6.21 -5.98
CA GLU A 403 0.70 -6.59 -7.40
C GLU A 403 -0.20 -5.66 -8.22
N THR A 404 -1.38 -5.33 -7.69
CA THR A 404 -2.33 -4.42 -8.35
C THR A 404 -1.76 -3.00 -8.49
N ARG A 405 -1.04 -2.51 -7.47
CA ARG A 405 -0.42 -1.18 -7.50
C ARG A 405 0.77 -1.14 -8.44
N VAL A 406 1.62 -2.16 -8.40
CA VAL A 406 2.75 -2.27 -9.33
C VAL A 406 2.27 -2.42 -10.78
N ALA A 407 1.20 -3.20 -11.01
CA ALA A 407 0.61 -3.38 -12.33
C ALA A 407 0.09 -2.08 -12.99
N LYS A 408 -0.16 -1.01 -12.21
CA LYS A 408 -0.52 0.31 -12.75
C LYS A 408 0.56 0.90 -13.64
N LEU A 409 1.80 0.42 -13.55
CA LEU A 409 2.87 0.82 -14.47
C LEU A 409 2.52 0.54 -15.94
N LYS A 410 1.65 -0.43 -16.21
CA LYS A 410 1.14 -0.71 -17.57
C LYS A 410 0.46 0.51 -18.20
N LEU A 411 -0.13 1.40 -17.40
CA LEU A 411 -0.76 2.63 -17.88
C LEU A 411 0.26 3.56 -18.55
N VAL A 412 1.49 3.60 -18.02
CA VAL A 412 2.59 4.37 -18.64
C VAL A 412 2.90 3.82 -20.03
N GLY A 413 2.99 2.49 -20.17
CA GLY A 413 3.22 1.85 -21.47
C GLY A 413 2.07 2.08 -22.45
N SER A 414 0.83 2.01 -21.99
CA SER A 414 -0.34 2.28 -22.83
C SER A 414 -0.44 3.74 -23.27
N GLU A 415 -0.02 4.69 -22.42
CA GLU A 415 0.04 6.12 -22.77
C GLU A 415 1.10 6.39 -23.83
N VAL A 416 2.29 5.76 -23.71
CA VAL A 416 3.32 5.85 -24.76
C VAL A 416 2.79 5.29 -26.08
N ALA A 417 2.19 4.12 -26.06
CA ALA A 417 1.64 3.49 -27.28
C ALA A 417 0.53 4.34 -27.92
N ALA A 418 -0.41 4.83 -27.11
CA ALA A 418 -1.49 5.70 -27.58
C ALA A 418 -0.98 7.03 -28.16
N THR A 419 0.07 7.61 -27.55
CA THR A 419 0.68 8.84 -28.07
C THR A 419 1.36 8.58 -29.42
N ILE A 420 2.02 7.43 -29.58
CA ILE A 420 2.67 7.05 -30.83
C ILE A 420 1.61 6.76 -31.92
N GLU A 421 0.53 6.09 -31.59
CA GLU A 421 -0.57 5.78 -32.52
C GLU A 421 -1.29 7.05 -32.99
N ALA A 422 -1.51 7.99 -32.08
CA ALA A 422 -2.14 9.28 -32.36
C ALA A 422 -1.13 10.38 -32.79
N TRP A 423 0.09 9.99 -33.23
CA TRP A 423 1.13 10.94 -33.53
C TRP A 423 0.73 11.94 -34.63
N GLN A 424 0.90 13.22 -34.35
CA GLN A 424 0.66 14.29 -35.32
C GLN A 424 1.97 15.11 -35.45
N PRO A 425 2.57 15.17 -36.62
CA PRO A 425 3.75 15.96 -36.87
C PRO A 425 3.55 17.43 -36.50
N GLY A 426 4.51 17.99 -35.74
CA GLY A 426 4.49 19.38 -35.34
C GLY A 426 3.65 19.74 -34.11
N THR A 427 2.85 18.81 -33.56
CA THR A 427 2.04 19.03 -32.35
C THR A 427 2.44 18.16 -31.18
N SER A 428 2.79 16.89 -31.44
CA SER A 428 3.04 15.92 -30.37
C SER A 428 4.39 16.09 -29.67
N ASP A 429 5.44 16.51 -30.38
CA ASP A 429 6.78 16.70 -29.81
C ASP A 429 7.50 17.91 -30.44
N GLN A 430 7.01 19.10 -30.21
CA GLN A 430 7.68 20.32 -30.62
C GLN A 430 8.70 20.71 -29.55
N HIS A 431 9.99 20.57 -29.87
CA HIS A 431 11.04 21.15 -29.04
C HIS A 431 11.09 22.67 -29.30
N ARG A 432 10.90 23.45 -28.25
CA ARG A 432 10.98 24.91 -28.31
C ARG A 432 12.31 25.37 -27.72
N SER A 433 13.03 26.19 -28.48
CA SER A 433 14.27 26.81 -27.99
C SER A 433 13.99 27.71 -26.79
N LEU A 434 14.93 27.73 -25.83
CA LEU A 434 14.91 28.70 -24.72
C LEU A 434 14.94 30.17 -25.19
N TRP A 435 15.43 30.41 -26.40
CA TRP A 435 15.57 31.75 -27.00
C TRP A 435 14.40 32.14 -27.90
N ASN A 436 13.34 31.34 -27.92
CA ASN A 436 12.13 31.66 -28.66
C ASN A 436 11.41 32.84 -27.98
N GLU A 437 11.01 33.83 -28.77
CA GLU A 437 10.37 35.06 -28.30
C GLU A 437 9.06 34.84 -27.54
N GLU A 438 8.37 33.73 -27.80
CA GLU A 438 7.14 33.30 -27.07
C GLU A 438 7.34 33.17 -25.54
N ILE A 439 8.57 32.99 -25.04
CA ILE A 439 8.84 32.98 -23.58
C ILE A 439 8.66 34.38 -22.97
N LEU A 440 8.94 35.40 -23.75
CA LEU A 440 8.87 36.82 -23.29
C LEU A 440 7.40 37.28 -23.20
N ASP A 441 6.53 36.70 -24.01
CA ASP A 441 5.10 37.02 -24.05
C ASP A 441 4.28 36.20 -23.04
N MET A 442 4.93 35.32 -22.26
CA MET A 442 4.24 34.45 -21.30
C MET A 442 3.77 35.27 -20.09
N ASP A 443 2.48 35.17 -19.79
CA ASP A 443 1.90 35.80 -18.61
C ASP A 443 2.35 35.06 -17.32
N VAL A 444 3.26 35.68 -16.60
CA VAL A 444 3.83 35.16 -15.34
C VAL A 444 3.05 35.63 -14.12
N SER A 445 1.96 36.38 -14.32
CA SER A 445 1.18 36.97 -13.22
C SER A 445 0.48 35.93 -12.34
N GLY A 446 0.30 34.72 -12.84
CA GLY A 446 -0.43 33.68 -12.13
C GLY A 446 0.41 32.78 -11.21
N ASP A 447 1.60 32.34 -11.62
CA ASP A 447 2.44 31.45 -10.80
C ASP A 447 3.85 31.24 -11.43
N ALA A 448 4.89 31.22 -10.58
CA ALA A 448 6.25 30.84 -10.95
C ALA A 448 6.35 29.38 -11.46
N ASN A 449 5.40 28.51 -11.11
CA ASN A 449 5.38 27.12 -11.55
C ASN A 449 5.23 26.97 -13.05
N GLN A 450 4.44 27.84 -13.71
CA GLN A 450 4.24 27.80 -15.15
C GLN A 450 5.54 28.16 -15.89
N LEU A 451 6.25 29.22 -15.45
CA LEU A 451 7.56 29.57 -15.99
C LEU A 451 8.58 28.45 -15.80
N THR A 452 8.60 27.87 -14.60
CA THR A 452 9.50 26.73 -14.30
C THR A 452 9.21 25.54 -15.18
N HIS A 453 7.95 25.19 -15.38
CA HIS A 453 7.52 24.09 -16.26
C HIS A 453 7.98 24.35 -17.70
N GLU A 454 7.81 25.58 -18.20
CA GLU A 454 8.22 25.95 -19.56
C GLU A 454 9.75 25.92 -19.73
N ILE A 455 10.50 26.41 -18.74
CA ILE A 455 11.98 26.34 -18.75
C ILE A 455 12.44 24.86 -18.75
N VAL A 456 11.85 24.01 -17.90
CA VAL A 456 12.17 22.59 -17.83
C VAL A 456 11.80 21.89 -19.14
N SER A 457 10.65 22.21 -19.72
CA SER A 457 10.22 21.68 -21.02
C SER A 457 11.23 21.99 -22.11
N ARG A 458 11.68 23.21 -22.19
CA ARG A 458 12.65 23.68 -23.21
C ARG A 458 14.07 23.17 -23.00
N LEU A 459 14.54 23.09 -21.72
CA LEU A 459 15.89 22.60 -21.42
C LEU A 459 16.03 21.08 -21.60
N TYR A 460 14.99 20.34 -21.22
CA TYR A 460 15.05 18.86 -21.15
C TYR A 460 14.12 18.19 -22.14
N GLY A 461 13.52 18.93 -23.06
CA GLY A 461 12.57 18.40 -24.03
C GLY A 461 11.35 17.77 -23.41
N ARG A 462 10.93 18.24 -22.22
CA ARG A 462 9.71 17.77 -21.52
C ARG A 462 8.48 18.56 -21.97
N ASN A 463 8.12 18.38 -23.23
CA ASN A 463 6.85 18.87 -23.73
C ASN A 463 5.67 18.16 -23.08
N ASP A 464 4.44 18.56 -23.39
CA ASP A 464 3.23 18.02 -22.79
C ASP A 464 3.11 16.49 -22.93
N ALA A 465 3.54 15.92 -24.06
CA ALA A 465 3.49 14.49 -24.31
C ALA A 465 4.48 13.72 -23.41
N VAL A 466 5.74 14.19 -23.36
CA VAL A 466 6.75 13.61 -22.48
C VAL A 466 6.39 13.83 -21.01
N ALA A 467 5.92 15.06 -20.66
CA ALA A 467 5.55 15.41 -19.29
C ALA A 467 4.44 14.52 -18.74
N ARG A 468 3.40 14.19 -19.53
CA ARG A 468 2.31 13.29 -19.11
C ARG A 468 2.85 11.93 -18.73
N VAL A 469 3.67 11.32 -19.58
CA VAL A 469 4.26 10.00 -19.33
C VAL A 469 5.18 10.02 -18.10
N VAL A 470 6.05 11.02 -18.00
CA VAL A 470 6.98 11.17 -16.88
C VAL A 470 6.24 11.42 -15.57
N THR A 471 5.21 12.27 -15.57
CA THR A 471 4.36 12.51 -14.38
C THR A 471 3.60 11.26 -13.96
N SER A 472 3.08 10.51 -14.93
CA SER A 472 2.42 9.22 -14.68
C SER A 472 3.39 8.22 -14.03
N TYR A 473 4.61 8.13 -14.54
CA TYR A 473 5.67 7.30 -13.95
C TYR A 473 6.08 7.80 -12.55
N GLU A 474 6.22 9.10 -12.35
CA GLU A 474 6.55 9.68 -11.05
C GLU A 474 5.47 9.43 -10.01
N SER A 475 4.21 9.59 -10.38
CA SER A 475 3.06 9.29 -9.53
C SER A 475 3.05 7.82 -9.12
N TRP A 476 3.30 6.92 -10.07
CA TRP A 476 3.45 5.50 -9.79
C TRP A 476 4.65 5.24 -8.85
N ARG A 477 5.79 5.85 -9.09
CA ARG A 477 7.00 5.72 -8.26
C ARG A 477 6.77 6.21 -6.84
N GLN A 478 6.11 7.36 -6.65
CA GLN A 478 5.74 7.88 -5.34
C GLN A 478 4.83 6.90 -4.59
N LEU A 479 3.85 6.34 -5.29
CA LEU A 479 2.93 5.35 -4.73
C LEU A 479 3.69 4.08 -4.28
N ILE A 480 4.65 3.60 -5.05
CA ILE A 480 5.50 2.46 -4.69
C ILE A 480 6.46 2.81 -3.55
N SER A 481 7.05 4.00 -3.56
CA SER A 481 7.91 4.49 -2.47
C SER A 481 7.16 4.51 -1.14
N SER A 482 5.90 5.00 -1.14
CA SER A 482 5.07 5.00 0.07
C SER A 482 4.79 3.59 0.60
N VAL A 483 4.63 2.60 -0.28
CA VAL A 483 4.51 1.19 0.12
C VAL A 483 5.82 0.68 0.72
N GLY A 484 6.95 1.00 0.10
CA GLY A 484 8.28 0.64 0.63
C GLY A 484 8.52 1.22 2.04
N GLU A 485 8.17 2.49 2.25
CA GLU A 485 8.26 3.13 3.57
C GLU A 485 7.41 2.43 4.64
N LEU A 486 6.20 2.00 4.27
CA LEU A 486 5.33 1.24 5.17
C LEU A 486 5.90 -0.16 5.48
N ILE A 487 6.50 -0.84 4.51
CA ILE A 487 7.21 -2.12 4.74
C ILE A 487 8.42 -1.89 5.66
N ASP A 488 9.16 -0.80 5.49
CA ASP A 488 10.29 -0.46 6.38
C ASP A 488 9.82 -0.07 7.79
N GLN A 489 8.65 0.53 7.94
CA GLN A 489 8.02 0.72 9.25
C GLN A 489 7.69 -0.61 9.91
N LEU A 490 7.14 -1.58 9.16
CA LEU A 490 6.90 -2.94 9.67
C LEU A 490 8.18 -3.63 10.15
N LYS A 491 9.31 -3.45 9.44
CA LYS A 491 10.62 -3.99 9.86
C LYS A 491 11.11 -3.39 11.17
N ARG A 492 10.78 -2.14 11.45
CA ARG A 492 11.20 -1.40 12.65
C ARG A 492 10.23 -1.57 13.81
N GLN A 493 9.04 -2.12 13.56
CA GLN A 493 8.03 -2.30 14.58
C GLN A 493 8.53 -3.27 15.65
N ARG A 494 8.55 -2.80 16.89
CA ARG A 494 8.84 -3.61 18.07
C ARG A 494 7.55 -3.87 18.83
N TRP A 495 7.42 -5.07 19.35
CA TRP A 495 6.25 -5.53 20.09
C TRP A 495 6.47 -5.47 21.62
N ASP A 496 7.49 -4.70 22.07
CA ASP A 496 8.00 -4.67 23.44
C ASP A 496 7.22 -3.76 24.39
N ASP A 497 6.40 -2.83 23.89
CA ASP A 497 5.87 -1.74 24.71
C ASP A 497 4.76 -2.16 25.69
N ASP A 498 4.18 -3.37 25.55
CA ASP A 498 3.03 -3.83 26.34
C ASP A 498 3.28 -5.07 27.23
N VAL A 499 4.53 -5.52 27.37
CA VAL A 499 4.83 -6.70 28.18
C VAL A 499 5.00 -6.30 29.63
N GLU A 500 4.15 -6.82 30.52
CA GLU A 500 4.33 -6.70 31.97
C GLU A 500 5.71 -7.23 32.35
N GLU A 501 6.44 -6.53 33.23
CA GLU A 501 7.84 -6.69 33.66
C GLU A 501 8.27 -8.11 34.15
N ILE A 502 7.52 -9.15 33.89
CA ILE A 502 7.67 -10.49 34.50
C ILE A 502 7.97 -11.61 33.48
N GLU A 503 8.03 -11.34 32.19
CA GLU A 503 8.36 -12.39 31.21
C GLU A 503 9.86 -12.45 30.93
N ASP A 504 10.42 -13.70 30.86
CA ASP A 504 11.81 -13.95 30.53
C ASP A 504 12.19 -13.36 29.15
N GLU A 505 13.32 -12.67 29.06
CA GLU A 505 13.86 -12.05 27.82
C GLU A 505 13.93 -13.05 26.66
N ASP A 506 14.15 -14.33 26.92
CA ASP A 506 14.18 -15.39 25.91
C ASP A 506 12.80 -15.65 25.27
N VAL A 507 11.71 -15.55 26.04
CA VAL A 507 10.33 -15.73 25.56
C VAL A 507 9.91 -14.54 24.70
N ILE A 508 10.32 -13.34 25.09
CA ILE A 508 10.09 -12.11 24.32
C ILE A 508 10.83 -12.16 22.97
N ALA A 509 12.10 -12.59 23.00
CA ALA A 509 12.91 -12.73 21.79
C ALA A 509 12.36 -13.80 20.83
N GLU A 510 11.83 -14.89 21.36
CA GLU A 510 11.22 -15.96 20.57
C GLU A 510 9.87 -15.53 19.96
N ARG A 511 9.06 -14.78 20.71
CA ARG A 511 7.84 -14.13 20.18
C ARG A 511 8.14 -13.09 19.09
N GLN A 512 9.16 -12.28 19.27
CA GLN A 512 9.59 -11.31 18.27
C GLN A 512 10.08 -11.98 16.99
N LYS A 513 10.78 -13.10 17.10
CA LYS A 513 11.20 -13.91 15.95
C LYS A 513 10.02 -14.48 15.19
N LEU A 514 8.98 -14.92 15.89
CA LEU A 514 7.76 -15.47 15.26
C LEU A 514 6.91 -14.39 14.56
N LEU A 515 7.00 -13.14 15.00
CA LEU A 515 6.05 -12.08 14.57
C LEU A 515 6.59 -11.09 13.55
N SER A 516 7.90 -10.87 13.46
CA SER A 516 8.42 -9.71 12.74
C SER A 516 9.47 -9.98 11.67
N LYS A 517 10.09 -11.16 11.60
CA LYS A 517 11.26 -11.33 10.73
C LYS A 517 10.94 -11.72 9.29
N ASP A 518 10.01 -12.62 9.08
CA ASP A 518 9.83 -13.24 7.77
C ASP A 518 8.87 -12.46 6.85
N ASP A 519 7.77 -11.91 7.38
CA ASP A 519 6.74 -11.25 6.57
C ASP A 519 7.23 -9.96 5.88
N PRO A 520 7.94 -9.02 6.56
CA PRO A 520 8.43 -7.82 5.90
C PRO A 520 9.50 -8.12 4.84
N GLU A 521 10.33 -9.16 5.06
CA GLU A 521 11.31 -9.59 4.06
C GLU A 521 10.64 -10.24 2.85
N LEU A 522 9.62 -11.05 3.08
CA LEU A 522 8.81 -11.66 2.02
C LEU A 522 8.09 -10.58 1.19
N LEU A 523 7.47 -9.61 1.84
CA LEU A 523 6.82 -8.48 1.18
C LEU A 523 7.81 -7.64 0.37
N GLN A 524 9.01 -7.37 0.92
CA GLN A 524 10.05 -6.62 0.23
C GLN A 524 10.60 -7.38 -0.98
N ASN A 525 10.87 -8.67 -0.84
CA ASN A 525 11.37 -9.51 -1.92
C ASN A 525 10.34 -9.61 -3.04
N LYS A 526 9.07 -9.79 -2.69
CA LYS A 526 7.99 -9.81 -3.67
C LYS A 526 7.79 -8.45 -4.33
N LEU A 527 7.89 -7.35 -3.58
CA LEU A 527 7.84 -5.99 -4.13
C LEU A 527 8.94 -5.79 -5.16
N ASN A 528 10.18 -6.15 -4.82
CA ASN A 528 11.32 -6.02 -5.74
C ASN A 528 11.12 -6.87 -7.00
N ALA A 529 10.72 -8.14 -6.84
CA ALA A 529 10.47 -9.04 -7.96
C ALA A 529 9.33 -8.55 -8.89
N THR A 530 8.23 -8.06 -8.31
CA THR A 530 7.11 -7.53 -9.10
C THR A 530 7.46 -6.21 -9.80
N ILE A 531 8.28 -5.34 -9.18
CA ILE A 531 8.80 -4.13 -9.81
C ILE A 531 9.70 -4.48 -11.00
N GLU A 532 10.60 -5.45 -10.83
CA GLU A 532 11.46 -5.92 -11.92
C GLU A 532 10.64 -6.47 -13.09
N GLU A 533 9.64 -7.28 -12.81
CA GLU A 533 8.75 -7.83 -13.84
C GLU A 533 7.96 -6.74 -14.55
N ALA A 534 7.41 -5.78 -13.80
CA ALA A 534 6.64 -4.67 -14.35
C ALA A 534 7.48 -3.75 -15.23
N LEU A 535 8.71 -3.41 -14.81
CA LEU A 535 9.63 -2.59 -15.59
C LEU A 535 10.12 -3.34 -16.85
N ASN A 536 10.41 -4.62 -16.74
CA ASN A 536 10.76 -5.44 -17.92
C ASN A 536 9.56 -5.56 -18.89
N SER A 537 8.32 -5.60 -18.37
CA SER A 537 7.11 -5.56 -19.20
C SER A 537 6.95 -4.20 -19.88
N LEU A 538 7.20 -3.09 -19.17
CA LEU A 538 7.18 -1.74 -19.73
C LEU A 538 8.22 -1.60 -20.85
N ASP A 539 9.44 -2.09 -20.64
CA ASP A 539 10.49 -2.08 -21.66
C ASP A 539 10.04 -2.80 -22.93
N LYS A 540 9.50 -4.00 -22.80
CA LYS A 540 8.94 -4.76 -23.93
C LYS A 540 7.82 -4.00 -24.65
N HIS A 541 6.96 -3.31 -23.92
CA HIS A 541 5.90 -2.50 -24.50
C HIS A 541 6.47 -1.32 -25.30
N ILE A 542 7.45 -0.61 -24.76
CA ILE A 542 8.13 0.49 -25.46
C ILE A 542 8.84 -0.03 -26.72
N VAL A 543 9.57 -1.14 -26.61
CA VAL A 543 10.25 -1.78 -27.75
C VAL A 543 9.24 -2.21 -28.83
N SER A 544 8.09 -2.76 -28.45
CA SER A 544 7.05 -3.18 -29.40
C SER A 544 6.40 -1.97 -30.08
N ALA A 545 6.11 -0.91 -29.33
CA ALA A 545 5.57 0.34 -29.86
C ALA A 545 6.56 0.99 -30.84
N TRP A 546 7.85 0.99 -30.51
CA TRP A 546 8.89 1.46 -31.42
C TRP A 546 8.97 0.63 -32.72
N LYS A 547 8.97 -0.69 -32.61
CA LYS A 547 9.01 -1.58 -33.78
C LYS A 547 7.81 -1.39 -34.70
N SER A 548 6.60 -1.17 -34.14
CA SER A 548 5.41 -0.93 -34.94
C SER A 548 5.41 0.40 -35.68
N SER A 549 6.16 1.39 -35.16
CA SER A 549 6.27 2.73 -35.77
C SER A 549 7.51 2.88 -36.66
N SER A 550 8.36 1.84 -36.78
CA SER A 550 9.66 1.94 -37.46
C SER A 550 9.56 2.31 -38.94
N ASP A 551 8.46 2.12 -39.60
CA ASP A 551 8.23 2.38 -41.03
C ASP A 551 7.47 3.67 -41.32
N SER A 552 7.12 4.47 -40.27
CA SER A 552 6.41 5.74 -40.47
C SER A 552 7.35 6.86 -40.90
N THR A 553 6.80 7.90 -41.58
CA THR A 553 7.53 9.09 -42.00
C THR A 553 8.09 9.91 -40.83
N ASP A 554 7.49 9.78 -39.64
CA ASP A 554 7.77 10.57 -38.46
C ASP A 554 8.72 9.87 -37.46
N ASN A 555 9.43 8.84 -37.90
CA ASN A 555 10.34 8.01 -37.08
C ASN A 555 11.36 8.80 -36.25
N GLY A 556 11.87 9.91 -36.80
CA GLY A 556 12.83 10.77 -36.11
C GLY A 556 12.23 11.42 -34.86
N TYR A 557 11.03 11.97 -34.96
CA TYR A 557 10.35 12.62 -33.87
C TYR A 557 9.92 11.62 -32.80
N ILE A 558 9.42 10.45 -33.23
CA ILE A 558 9.05 9.37 -32.31
C ILE A 558 10.29 8.85 -31.56
N ALA A 559 11.43 8.74 -32.26
CA ALA A 559 12.69 8.35 -31.61
C ALA A 559 13.12 9.36 -30.54
N MET A 560 13.01 10.67 -30.81
CA MET A 560 13.29 11.71 -29.84
C MET A 560 12.36 11.62 -28.62
N TYR A 561 11.07 11.43 -28.84
CA TYR A 561 10.08 11.24 -27.78
C TYR A 561 10.42 10.05 -26.88
N ILE A 562 10.67 8.88 -27.46
CA ILE A 562 11.02 7.66 -26.70
C ILE A 562 12.34 7.84 -25.94
N LEU A 563 13.38 8.45 -26.56
CA LEU A 563 14.67 8.68 -25.92
C LEU A 563 14.54 9.57 -24.67
N ARG A 564 13.71 10.61 -24.73
CA ARG A 564 13.42 11.49 -23.60
C ARG A 564 12.74 10.75 -22.45
N ILE A 565 11.74 9.92 -22.78
CA ILE A 565 11.05 9.08 -21.80
C ILE A 565 12.02 8.07 -21.16
N LEU A 566 12.79 7.36 -21.98
CA LEU A 566 13.76 6.39 -21.47
C LEU A 566 14.81 7.04 -20.57
N ARG A 567 15.33 8.20 -20.94
CA ARG A 567 16.28 8.96 -20.13
C ARG A 567 15.69 9.33 -18.76
N ASP A 568 14.47 9.88 -18.75
CA ASP A 568 13.84 10.34 -17.53
C ASP A 568 13.43 9.18 -16.61
N ILE A 569 12.94 8.09 -17.15
CA ILE A 569 12.67 6.86 -16.40
C ILE A 569 13.97 6.27 -15.85
N ARG A 570 15.02 6.14 -16.68
CA ARG A 570 16.31 5.61 -16.24
C ARG A 570 16.96 6.42 -15.12
N GLY A 571 16.84 7.75 -15.16
CA GLY A 571 17.34 8.62 -14.09
C GLY A 571 16.65 8.41 -12.74
N LYS A 572 15.51 7.72 -12.73
CA LYS A 572 14.66 7.51 -11.54
C LYS A 572 14.36 6.03 -11.26
N LEU A 573 15.09 5.10 -11.89
CA LEU A 573 14.94 3.67 -11.63
C LEU A 573 15.32 3.31 -10.20
N PRO A 574 14.63 2.33 -9.60
CA PRO A 574 15.04 1.76 -8.32
C PRO A 574 16.41 1.05 -8.47
N ASN A 575 17.17 1.01 -7.37
CA ASN A 575 18.48 0.37 -7.36
C ASN A 575 18.35 -1.17 -7.28
N LEU A 576 17.85 -1.79 -8.33
CA LEU A 576 17.66 -3.22 -8.47
C LEU A 576 18.50 -3.71 -9.66
N ASP A 577 19.17 -4.84 -9.52
CA ASP A 577 20.08 -5.34 -10.56
C ASP A 577 19.32 -5.76 -11.84
N GLY A 578 18.14 -6.34 -11.71
CA GLY A 578 17.31 -6.81 -12.81
C GLY A 578 16.77 -5.74 -13.76
N VAL A 579 16.78 -4.44 -13.33
CA VAL A 579 16.26 -3.33 -14.15
C VAL A 579 17.33 -2.43 -14.73
N LYS A 580 18.62 -2.70 -14.47
CA LYS A 580 19.74 -1.90 -15.00
C LYS A 580 19.80 -1.88 -16.53
N SER A 581 19.30 -2.92 -17.16
CA SER A 581 19.22 -3.10 -18.63
C SER A 581 18.04 -2.38 -19.28
N PHE A 582 17.12 -1.80 -18.52
CA PHE A 582 15.91 -1.14 -19.02
C PHE A 582 16.23 -0.13 -20.14
N GLY A 583 15.60 -0.28 -21.29
CA GLY A 583 15.73 0.60 -22.46
C GLY A 583 17.03 0.49 -23.25
N LEU A 584 18.05 -0.25 -22.75
CA LEU A 584 19.35 -0.29 -23.42
C LEU A 584 19.31 -1.02 -24.78
N GLU A 585 18.42 -1.96 -24.97
CA GLU A 585 18.28 -2.70 -26.23
C GLU A 585 17.78 -1.80 -27.37
N SER A 586 16.85 -0.90 -27.08
CA SER A 586 16.24 -0.01 -28.08
C SER A 586 17.07 1.24 -28.39
N VAL A 587 17.90 1.71 -27.44
CA VAL A 587 18.67 2.96 -27.57
C VAL A 587 19.55 3.03 -28.84
N PRO A 588 20.29 1.98 -29.24
CA PRO A 588 21.11 2.06 -30.47
C PRO A 588 20.28 2.33 -31.71
N SER A 589 19.14 1.67 -31.89
CA SER A 589 18.26 1.85 -33.05
C SER A 589 17.58 3.23 -33.02
N LEU A 590 17.20 3.74 -31.82
CA LEU A 590 16.65 5.08 -31.63
C LEU A 590 17.69 6.15 -31.99
N HIS A 591 18.94 6.00 -31.54
CA HIS A 591 20.02 6.91 -31.89
C HIS A 591 20.34 6.92 -33.38
N GLU A 592 20.26 5.76 -34.04
CA GLU A 592 20.47 5.66 -35.49
C GLU A 592 19.38 6.41 -36.27
N LYS A 593 18.12 6.27 -35.88
CA LYS A 593 16.99 7.01 -36.50
C LYS A 593 17.07 8.49 -36.20
N LEU A 594 17.41 8.89 -34.97
CA LEU A 594 17.67 10.29 -34.62
C LEU A 594 18.79 10.87 -35.49
N ALA A 595 19.90 10.14 -35.59
CA ALA A 595 21.05 10.55 -36.40
C ALA A 595 20.66 10.76 -37.88
N THR A 596 19.93 9.82 -38.44
CA THR A 596 19.42 9.93 -39.82
C THR A 596 18.50 11.15 -39.98
N HIS A 597 17.55 11.32 -39.08
CA HIS A 597 16.59 12.44 -39.12
C HIS A 597 17.30 13.80 -39.12
N VAL A 598 18.30 13.97 -38.24
CA VAL A 598 19.03 15.23 -38.08
C VAL A 598 20.03 15.47 -39.20
N SER A 599 20.64 14.40 -39.77
CA SER A 599 21.66 14.52 -40.81
C SER A 599 21.09 14.69 -42.23
N THR A 600 19.89 14.18 -42.50
CA THR A 600 19.32 14.17 -43.87
C THR A 600 19.07 15.59 -44.44
N PRO A 601 18.40 16.53 -43.75
CA PRO A 601 18.12 17.85 -44.33
C PRO A 601 19.40 18.66 -44.67
N PRO A 602 20.41 18.76 -43.79
CA PRO A 602 21.66 19.44 -44.11
C PRO A 602 22.41 18.78 -45.28
N LEU A 603 22.37 17.47 -45.38
CA LEU A 603 23.02 16.73 -46.47
C LEU A 603 22.31 16.94 -47.82
N GLU A 604 20.98 16.93 -47.84
CA GLU A 604 20.19 17.21 -49.03
C GLU A 604 20.42 18.64 -49.54
N GLU A 605 20.43 19.60 -48.60
CA GLU A 605 20.76 20.99 -48.95
C GLU A 605 22.18 21.15 -49.45
N PHE A 606 23.13 20.45 -48.83
CA PHE A 606 24.52 20.42 -49.29
C PHE A 606 24.65 19.82 -50.70
N ALA A 607 24.02 18.69 -50.94
CA ALA A 607 24.00 18.05 -52.24
C ALA A 607 23.41 18.97 -53.32
N SER A 608 22.27 19.57 -53.07
CA SER A 608 21.57 20.39 -54.06
C SER A 608 22.18 21.77 -54.32
N SER A 609 22.80 22.38 -53.28
CA SER A 609 23.25 23.77 -53.36
C SER A 609 24.75 23.92 -53.45
N ALA A 610 25.54 23.06 -52.79
CA ALA A 610 26.99 23.22 -52.66
C ALA A 610 27.77 22.34 -53.67
N LEU A 611 27.40 21.06 -53.82
CA LEU A 611 28.09 20.17 -54.75
C LEU A 611 27.76 20.44 -56.23
N THR A 612 26.60 21.00 -56.52
CA THR A 612 26.24 21.43 -57.88
C THR A 612 26.97 22.71 -58.35
N ARG A 613 27.60 23.45 -57.48
CA ARG A 613 28.33 24.67 -57.84
C ARG A 613 29.69 24.32 -58.45
N ARG A 614 29.86 24.70 -59.68
CA ARG A 614 31.08 24.46 -60.47
C ARG A 614 32.13 25.55 -60.34
N ARG A 615 32.15 26.32 -59.27
CA ARG A 615 33.13 27.39 -59.03
C ARG A 615 33.67 27.35 -57.63
N VAL A 616 34.96 27.44 -57.45
CA VAL A 616 35.63 27.61 -56.15
C VAL A 616 35.54 29.05 -55.73
N ALA A 617 34.76 29.30 -54.68
CA ALA A 617 34.76 30.64 -54.06
C ALA A 617 36.04 30.79 -53.23
N GLY A 618 36.76 31.93 -53.42
CA GLY A 618 37.97 32.20 -52.65
C GLY A 618 39.27 31.60 -53.23
N ARG A 619 39.27 31.16 -54.48
CA ARG A 619 40.48 30.65 -55.16
C ARG A 619 41.69 31.62 -55.04
N ALA A 620 41.42 32.95 -55.03
CA ALA A 620 42.45 33.98 -54.88
C ALA A 620 43.09 34.00 -53.46
N LEU A 621 42.49 33.29 -52.50
CA LEU A 621 43.00 33.24 -51.11
C LEU A 621 43.83 31.95 -50.86
N TRP A 622 44.07 31.16 -51.91
CA TRP A 622 44.90 29.98 -51.79
C TRP A 622 46.39 30.37 -51.67
N GLU A 623 47.08 29.64 -50.80
CA GLU A 623 48.47 29.94 -50.44
C GLU A 623 49.40 28.80 -50.86
N SER A 624 50.70 29.10 -51.00
CA SER A 624 51.80 28.18 -51.38
C SER A 624 51.95 27.83 -52.89
N GLU A 625 52.99 27.12 -53.21
CA GLU A 625 53.19 26.48 -54.53
C GLU A 625 53.28 24.96 -54.35
N PRO A 626 52.40 24.15 -54.94
CA PRO A 626 51.16 24.58 -55.64
C PRO A 626 50.19 25.28 -54.74
N ALA A 627 49.36 26.18 -55.29
CA ALA A 627 48.37 26.94 -54.53
C ALA A 627 47.32 25.96 -53.88
N LEU A 628 47.18 26.02 -52.55
CA LEU A 628 46.33 25.15 -51.77
C LEU A 628 45.31 25.93 -50.91
N PRO A 629 44.08 25.39 -50.72
CA PRO A 629 43.09 26.06 -49.85
C PRO A 629 43.51 26.05 -48.38
N THR A 630 43.26 27.14 -47.70
CA THR A 630 43.49 27.33 -46.24
C THR A 630 42.19 27.38 -45.48
N GLN A 631 41.05 27.44 -46.18
CA GLN A 631 39.71 27.54 -45.62
C GLN A 631 38.73 26.57 -46.30
N PRO A 632 37.73 26.07 -45.62
CA PRO A 632 36.70 25.26 -46.21
C PRO A 632 35.89 26.01 -47.25
N SER A 633 35.26 25.29 -48.14
CA SER A 633 34.23 25.84 -48.98
C SER A 633 33.07 26.41 -48.15
N THR A 634 32.43 27.45 -48.62
CA THR A 634 31.24 28.03 -47.97
C THR A 634 30.14 27.00 -47.82
N GLY A 635 30.07 26.01 -48.73
CA GLY A 635 29.10 24.90 -48.64
C GLY A 635 29.38 23.96 -47.49
N THR A 636 30.64 23.55 -47.30
CA THR A 636 31.03 22.66 -46.20
C THR A 636 30.93 23.34 -44.87
N PHE A 637 31.29 24.60 -44.77
CA PHE A 637 31.06 25.39 -43.51
C PHE A 637 29.57 25.47 -43.19
N LYS A 638 28.72 25.74 -44.19
CA LYS A 638 27.26 25.76 -44.03
C LYS A 638 26.73 24.41 -43.62
N LEU A 639 27.21 23.31 -44.24
CA LEU A 639 26.81 21.95 -43.88
C LEU A 639 27.04 21.65 -42.40
N VAL A 640 28.24 21.95 -41.88
CA VAL A 640 28.57 21.68 -40.47
C VAL A 640 27.75 22.59 -39.55
N ARG A 641 27.54 23.85 -39.94
CA ARG A 641 26.71 24.77 -39.19
C ARG A 641 25.25 24.28 -39.14
N ASP A 642 24.70 23.93 -40.28
CA ASP A 642 23.30 23.50 -40.40
C ASP A 642 23.07 22.15 -39.68
N LEU A 643 24.07 21.28 -39.71
CA LEU A 643 24.04 20.07 -38.88
C LEU A 643 23.98 20.36 -37.39
N VAL A 644 24.81 21.32 -36.89
CA VAL A 644 24.78 21.76 -35.49
C VAL A 644 23.47 22.46 -35.16
N MET A 645 22.94 23.24 -36.09
CA MET A 645 21.61 23.88 -35.91
C MET A 645 20.50 22.80 -35.83
N SER A 646 20.48 21.83 -36.73
CA SER A 646 19.53 20.69 -36.67
C SER A 646 19.67 19.86 -35.41
N MET A 647 20.89 19.69 -34.89
CA MET A 647 21.12 19.10 -33.58
C MET A 647 20.50 19.93 -32.45
N GLY A 648 20.66 21.25 -32.51
CA GLY A 648 20.06 22.22 -31.56
C GLY A 648 18.54 22.18 -31.62
N ASP A 649 17.98 22.14 -32.82
CA ASP A 649 16.51 22.08 -33.05
C ASP A 649 15.92 20.77 -32.56
N ALA A 650 16.61 19.65 -32.66
CA ALA A 650 16.21 18.36 -32.08
C ALA A 650 16.22 18.38 -30.54
N GLY A 651 17.01 19.25 -29.94
CA GLY A 651 17.15 19.42 -28.50
C GLY A 651 18.52 19.04 -27.96
N LEU A 652 19.12 19.93 -27.22
CA LEU A 652 20.46 19.77 -26.62
C LEU A 652 20.52 18.56 -25.66
N ASP A 653 19.39 18.22 -25.08
CA ASP A 653 19.19 17.16 -24.10
C ASP A 653 19.41 15.73 -24.64
N LEU A 654 19.35 15.55 -25.96
CA LEU A 654 19.47 14.23 -26.61
C LEU A 654 20.92 13.86 -26.92
N TRP A 655 21.86 14.82 -26.95
CA TRP A 655 23.22 14.61 -27.44
C TRP A 655 24.16 14.11 -26.35
N THR A 656 23.95 12.87 -25.94
CA THR A 656 24.94 12.14 -25.14
C THR A 656 26.17 11.77 -25.99
N PRO A 657 27.34 11.49 -25.38
CA PRO A 657 28.53 11.08 -26.14
C PRO A 657 28.28 9.84 -27.03
N ALA A 658 27.38 8.97 -26.64
CA ALA A 658 26.95 7.80 -27.42
C ALA A 658 26.12 8.21 -28.65
N ALA A 659 25.16 9.12 -28.47
CA ALA A 659 24.33 9.65 -29.53
C ALA A 659 25.18 10.40 -30.58
N VAL A 660 26.11 11.27 -30.11
CA VAL A 660 27.05 11.99 -31.01
C VAL A 660 27.92 11.04 -31.78
N ARG A 661 28.44 9.97 -31.17
CA ARG A 661 29.22 8.94 -31.92
C ARG A 661 28.38 8.25 -32.99
N THR A 662 27.14 7.93 -32.68
CA THR A 662 26.20 7.31 -33.64
C THR A 662 25.87 8.28 -34.77
N LEU A 663 25.63 9.56 -34.45
CA LEU A 663 25.43 10.61 -35.46
C LEU A 663 26.65 10.72 -36.38
N LYS A 664 27.84 10.87 -35.82
CA LYS A 664 29.09 10.97 -36.64
C LYS A 664 29.27 9.81 -37.58
N ARG A 665 28.97 8.59 -37.09
CA ARG A 665 29.06 7.37 -37.89
C ARG A 665 28.01 7.33 -39.02
N SER A 666 26.76 7.64 -38.70
CA SER A 666 25.66 7.67 -39.68
C SER A 666 25.88 8.76 -40.72
N PHE A 667 26.20 9.97 -40.24
CA PHE A 667 26.49 11.12 -41.11
C PHE A 667 27.69 10.84 -42.04
N GLY A 668 28.76 10.24 -41.52
CA GLY A 668 29.93 9.87 -42.33
C GLY A 668 29.60 8.92 -43.46
N LYS A 669 28.76 7.92 -43.24
CA LYS A 669 28.28 6.97 -44.26
C LYS A 669 27.44 7.70 -45.33
N GLN A 670 26.46 8.46 -44.93
CA GLN A 670 25.59 9.21 -45.84
C GLN A 670 26.40 10.24 -46.67
N LEU A 671 27.36 10.90 -46.01
CA LEU A 671 28.25 11.86 -46.68
C LEU A 671 29.06 11.23 -47.78
N VAL A 672 29.65 10.03 -47.54
CA VAL A 672 30.40 9.26 -48.56
C VAL A 672 29.50 8.88 -49.73
N GLU A 673 28.26 8.47 -49.45
CA GLU A 673 27.30 8.12 -50.51
C GLU A 673 26.92 9.32 -51.38
N VAL A 674 26.63 10.48 -50.71
CA VAL A 674 26.28 11.71 -51.42
C VAL A 674 27.46 12.19 -52.31
N TRP A 675 28.67 12.19 -51.78
CA TRP A 675 29.83 12.63 -52.56
C TRP A 675 30.18 11.64 -53.67
N ARG A 676 30.12 10.35 -53.43
CA ARG A 676 30.36 9.33 -54.47
C ARG A 676 29.39 9.49 -55.65
N LYS A 677 28.11 9.73 -55.36
CA LYS A 677 27.08 9.96 -56.35
C LYS A 677 27.44 11.18 -57.26
N GLU A 678 27.96 12.23 -56.68
CA GLU A 678 28.35 13.42 -57.44
C GLU A 678 29.67 13.21 -58.22
N TYR A 679 30.64 12.50 -57.63
CA TYR A 679 31.86 12.11 -58.32
C TYR A 679 31.60 11.24 -59.58
N ILE A 680 30.60 10.35 -59.52
CA ILE A 680 30.20 9.51 -60.65
C ILE A 680 29.47 10.36 -61.69
N SER A 681 28.62 11.28 -61.29
CA SER A 681 27.92 12.22 -62.17
C SER A 681 28.91 13.09 -62.98
N GLU A 682 29.95 13.60 -62.30
CA GLU A 682 31.00 14.39 -63.01
C GLU A 682 31.85 13.55 -63.95
N ALA A 683 32.25 12.35 -63.59
CA ALA A 683 32.99 11.49 -64.45
C ALA A 683 32.19 11.11 -65.72
N ALA A 684 30.88 10.94 -65.63
CA ALA A 684 29.99 10.72 -66.77
C ALA A 684 29.89 11.98 -67.64
N SER A 685 29.84 13.16 -67.07
CA SER A 685 29.77 14.44 -67.82
C SER A 685 31.10 14.78 -68.49
N GLU A 686 32.25 14.37 -67.93
CA GLU A 686 33.57 14.50 -68.60
C GLU A 686 33.76 13.51 -69.75
N GLN A 687 33.18 12.32 -69.67
CA GLN A 687 33.17 11.33 -70.77
C GLN A 687 32.30 11.80 -71.92
N GLU A 688 31.09 12.33 -71.67
CA GLU A 688 30.25 12.88 -72.71
C GLU A 688 30.90 14.10 -73.45
N ILE A 689 31.66 14.93 -72.73
CA ILE A 689 32.35 16.10 -73.25
C ILE A 689 33.55 15.65 -74.12
N ASN A 690 34.28 14.62 -73.73
CA ASN A 690 35.35 14.04 -74.48
C ASN A 690 34.87 13.31 -75.75
N GLU A 691 33.79 12.56 -75.68
CA GLU A 691 33.17 11.92 -76.85
C GLU A 691 32.58 12.92 -77.85
N THR A 692 32.08 14.08 -77.39
CA THR A 692 31.60 15.17 -78.26
C THR A 692 32.72 15.95 -78.88
N THR A 693 33.92 16.02 -78.26
CA THR A 693 35.08 16.67 -78.81
C THR A 693 35.77 15.84 -79.84
N GLU A 694 35.79 14.49 -79.79
CA GLU A 694 36.26 13.59 -80.74
C GLU A 694 35.40 13.46 -81.99
N LYS A 695 34.09 13.61 -81.87
CA LYS A 695 33.13 13.58 -83.00
C LYS A 695 33.08 14.86 -83.81
N THR A 696 33.66 15.96 -83.34
CA THR A 696 33.68 17.26 -84.10
C THR A 696 34.96 17.48 -84.96
N SER A 697 35.87 16.51 -84.99
CA SER A 697 37.10 16.56 -85.79
C SER A 697 37.05 15.85 -87.15
N GLU A 698 35.96 15.22 -87.53
CA GLU A 698 35.81 14.59 -88.87
C GLU A 698 34.43 15.09 -89.41
N GLU A 699 34.47 16.15 -90.26
CA GLU A 699 33.73 16.41 -91.47
C GLU A 699 33.78 17.86 -91.93
N LYS A 700 34.52 18.16 -92.95
CA LYS A 700 34.22 19.21 -93.92
C LYS A 700 33.74 18.48 -95.19
N PRO A 701 32.99 19.04 -96.15
CA PRO A 701 33.06 20.45 -96.64
C PRO A 701 31.78 21.05 -97.27
N LEU A 702 31.95 22.38 -97.61
CA LEU A 702 31.35 23.25 -98.64
C LEU A 702 29.82 23.30 -98.92
N THR A 703 29.21 24.46 -98.84
CA THR A 703 28.95 25.41 -99.99
C THR A 703 28.11 26.54 -99.43
N GLU A 704 28.51 27.80 -99.62
CA GLU A 704 27.99 28.91 -100.45
C GLU A 704 26.57 29.46 -100.13
N GLU A 705 26.57 30.70 -99.91
CA GLU A 705 25.92 31.96 -100.40
C GLU A 705 24.75 32.41 -99.50
N GLU A 706 24.45 33.63 -99.21
CA GLU A 706 24.76 34.99 -99.60
C GLU A 706 24.03 35.97 -98.66
N ASN A 707 24.63 37.17 -98.52
CA ASN A 707 24.03 38.52 -98.36
C ASN A 707 23.40 38.92 -96.98
N GLY A 708 23.96 39.91 -96.42
CA GLY A 708 23.58 41.28 -96.46
C GLY A 708 23.83 42.03 -95.13
N THR A 709 24.78 43.04 -95.26
CA THR A 709 24.88 44.40 -94.66
C THR A 709 24.86 44.60 -93.21
N ALA A 710 26.03 45.02 -92.65
CA ALA A 710 26.57 46.33 -92.27
C ALA A 710 26.09 46.81 -90.88
N GLU A 711 26.85 47.23 -89.94
CA GLU A 711 27.98 48.19 -89.88
C GLU A 711 28.77 47.91 -88.51
N ALA A 712 30.00 47.94 -88.58
CA ALA A 712 31.12 48.66 -88.09
C ALA A 712 31.13 49.13 -86.61
N SER A 713 32.09 48.63 -85.88
CA SER A 713 33.28 49.36 -85.45
C SER A 713 34.19 48.51 -84.53
N GLU A 714 35.35 48.28 -84.98
CA GLU A 714 36.69 48.34 -84.40
C GLU A 714 36.84 48.12 -82.90
N ASP A 715 37.52 47.03 -82.51
CA ASP A 715 39.00 47.00 -82.36
C ASP A 715 39.49 45.54 -82.17
N LEU A 716 40.62 45.29 -82.77
CA LEU A 716 41.43 44.05 -82.81
C LEU A 716 42.37 43.96 -81.57
N PRO A 717 43.15 42.89 -81.51
CA PRO A 717 42.93 41.43 -81.26
C PRO A 717 43.81 40.91 -80.12
N GLU A 718 43.56 39.75 -79.58
CA GLU A 718 44.66 38.88 -79.24
C GLU A 718 44.24 37.41 -79.16
N ASN A 719 44.98 36.75 -79.84
CA ASN A 719 45.01 35.36 -80.25
C ASN A 719 45.34 34.43 -79.07
N GLY A 720 44.67 33.28 -79.00
CA GLY A 720 45.28 32.08 -78.63
C GLY A 720 45.22 31.59 -77.19
N LYS A 721 44.62 30.41 -77.10
CA LYS A 721 44.63 29.52 -75.89
C LYS A 721 43.37 29.54 -74.99
N ASN A 722 42.32 28.94 -75.48
CA ASN A 722 41.14 28.69 -74.71
C ASN A 722 40.72 27.23 -74.55
N VAL A 723 41.70 26.29 -74.45
CA VAL A 723 41.43 24.88 -74.19
C VAL A 723 41.95 24.39 -72.82
N PRO A 724 42.90 25.02 -72.10
CA PRO A 724 43.30 24.54 -70.76
C PRO A 724 42.44 25.04 -69.57
N ARG A 725 41.65 26.10 -69.71
CA ARG A 725 40.89 26.68 -68.53
C ARG A 725 39.74 25.85 -67.95
N LYS A 726 39.15 24.90 -68.66
CA LYS A 726 38.07 24.03 -68.12
C LYS A 726 38.67 22.87 -67.28
N SER A 727 39.73 22.23 -67.72
CA SER A 727 40.44 21.18 -67.00
C SER A 727 41.09 21.66 -65.69
N GLU A 728 41.62 22.89 -65.69
CA GLU A 728 42.19 23.50 -64.48
C GLU A 728 41.15 23.87 -63.49
N LYS A 729 39.95 24.31 -63.92
CA LYS A 729 38.82 24.62 -63.03
C LYS A 729 38.20 23.37 -62.35
N SER A 730 38.17 22.24 -63.04
CA SER A 730 37.71 20.97 -62.43
C SER A 730 38.72 20.49 -61.38
N LYS A 731 40.02 20.63 -61.62
CA LYS A 731 41.08 20.27 -60.69
C LYS A 731 41.01 21.11 -59.43
N ASP A 732 40.77 22.41 -59.52
CA ASP A 732 40.61 23.31 -58.38
C ASP A 732 39.43 22.91 -57.49
N ILE A 733 38.31 22.46 -58.08
CA ILE A 733 37.15 21.97 -57.36
C ILE A 733 37.51 20.71 -56.57
N PHE A 734 38.19 19.75 -57.20
CA PHE A 734 38.59 18.51 -56.52
C PHE A 734 39.58 18.76 -55.36
N ILE A 735 40.51 19.74 -55.54
CA ILE A 735 41.43 20.14 -54.46
C ILE A 735 40.69 20.77 -53.29
N GLN A 736 39.69 21.63 -53.55
CA GLN A 736 38.86 22.20 -52.52
C GLN A 736 38.00 21.14 -51.80
N TRP A 737 37.40 20.24 -52.55
CA TRP A 737 36.65 19.13 -51.99
C TRP A 737 37.51 18.21 -51.15
N PHE A 738 38.74 17.95 -51.56
CA PHE A 738 39.65 17.17 -50.77
C PHE A 738 40.02 17.83 -49.42
N TYR A 739 40.23 19.14 -49.43
CA TYR A 739 40.37 19.92 -48.18
C TYR A 739 39.14 19.80 -47.29
N ASP A 740 37.95 19.91 -47.87
CA ASP A 740 36.69 19.85 -47.20
C ASP A 740 36.45 18.45 -46.59
N ILE A 741 36.81 17.40 -47.29
CA ILE A 741 36.78 16.01 -46.79
C ILE A 741 37.70 15.86 -45.57
N HIS A 742 38.93 16.42 -45.62
CA HIS A 742 39.83 16.37 -44.48
C HIS A 742 39.31 17.18 -43.28
N LEU A 743 38.66 18.32 -43.50
CA LEU A 743 38.01 19.04 -42.42
C LEU A 743 36.87 18.25 -41.78
N LEU A 744 36.02 17.65 -42.60
CA LEU A 744 34.93 16.80 -42.12
C LEU A 744 35.46 15.54 -41.43
N GLN A 745 36.60 15.00 -41.87
CA GLN A 745 37.31 13.91 -41.17
C GLN A 745 37.72 14.32 -39.74
N GLN A 746 38.21 15.55 -39.53
CA GLN A 746 38.53 16.08 -38.20
C GLN A 746 37.27 16.28 -37.35
N CYS A 747 36.20 16.79 -37.96
CA CYS A 747 34.91 16.96 -37.31
C CYS A 747 34.30 15.65 -36.86
N LEU A 748 34.35 14.63 -37.70
CA LEU A 748 33.75 13.31 -37.41
C LEU A 748 34.59 12.46 -36.42
N GLY A 749 35.88 12.77 -36.30
CA GLY A 749 36.78 12.13 -35.34
C GLY A 749 37.38 10.79 -35.80
N ALA A 750 38.20 10.20 -34.94
CA ALA A 750 39.03 9.07 -35.26
C ALA A 750 38.25 7.78 -35.55
N GLU A 751 37.10 7.58 -34.96
CA GLU A 751 36.28 6.36 -35.13
C GLU A 751 35.75 6.23 -36.56
N VAL A 752 35.19 7.30 -37.12
CA VAL A 752 34.67 7.32 -38.50
C VAL A 752 35.81 7.33 -39.49
N SER A 753 36.89 8.04 -39.17
CA SER A 753 38.10 8.11 -39.99
C SER A 753 38.81 6.75 -40.14
N SER A 754 38.60 5.82 -39.25
CA SER A 754 39.16 4.47 -39.26
C SER A 754 38.34 3.46 -40.09
N GLU A 755 37.11 3.80 -40.49
CA GLU A 755 36.27 2.93 -41.33
C GLU A 755 36.86 2.78 -42.72
N GLU A 756 36.91 1.53 -43.21
CA GLU A 756 37.51 1.21 -44.52
C GLU A 756 36.82 1.94 -45.68
N SER A 757 35.52 2.10 -45.61
CA SER A 757 34.71 2.80 -46.62
C SER A 757 35.09 4.29 -46.74
N PHE A 758 35.34 4.95 -45.58
CA PHE A 758 35.74 6.36 -45.55
C PHE A 758 37.19 6.55 -45.99
N LYS A 759 38.11 5.64 -45.60
CA LYS A 759 39.50 5.66 -46.03
C LYS A 759 39.61 5.47 -47.55
N ALA A 760 38.92 4.46 -48.11
CA ALA A 760 38.86 4.25 -49.53
C ALA A 760 38.33 5.45 -50.29
N PHE A 761 37.32 6.11 -49.73
CA PHE A 761 36.78 7.33 -50.31
C PHE A 761 37.78 8.52 -50.28
N VAL A 762 38.54 8.69 -49.20
CA VAL A 762 39.60 9.73 -49.11
C VAL A 762 40.71 9.46 -50.12
N GLU A 763 41.07 8.22 -50.34
CA GLU A 763 42.09 7.82 -51.36
C GLU A 763 41.58 8.06 -52.78
N GLU A 764 40.36 7.68 -53.08
CA GLU A 764 39.69 7.93 -54.37
C GLU A 764 39.59 9.42 -54.65
N ALA A 765 39.22 10.22 -53.63
CA ALA A 765 39.16 11.67 -53.74
C ALA A 765 40.56 12.29 -54.00
N PHE A 766 41.59 11.73 -53.35
CA PHE A 766 42.98 12.19 -53.58
C PHE A 766 43.49 11.90 -55.00
N GLU A 767 43.24 10.73 -55.53
CA GLU A 767 43.64 10.37 -56.90
C GLU A 767 43.11 11.37 -57.95
N LYS A 768 41.87 11.83 -57.78
CA LYS A 768 41.26 12.79 -58.70
C LYS A 768 41.86 14.22 -58.62
N THR A 769 42.53 14.57 -57.53
CA THR A 769 43.17 15.89 -57.39
C THR A 769 44.44 16.01 -58.25
N GLY A 770 45.10 14.89 -58.56
CA GLY A 770 46.38 14.85 -59.30
C GLY A 770 47.53 15.53 -58.56
N LEU A 771 47.45 15.66 -57.22
CA LEU A 771 48.49 16.28 -56.40
C LEU A 771 49.52 15.26 -55.91
N GLU A 772 50.72 15.76 -55.58
CA GLU A 772 51.78 14.92 -55.00
C GLU A 772 51.47 14.62 -53.52
N SER A 773 52.00 13.52 -52.98
CA SER A 773 51.77 13.09 -51.59
C SER A 773 52.17 14.16 -50.57
N GLY A 774 53.17 15.00 -50.83
CA GLY A 774 53.51 16.11 -49.93
C GLY A 774 52.47 17.22 -49.82
N ALA A 775 51.61 17.40 -50.82
CA ALA A 775 50.52 18.32 -50.81
C ALA A 775 49.32 17.78 -49.95
N LYS A 776 49.12 16.46 -49.97
CA LYS A 776 48.16 15.76 -49.12
C LYS A 776 48.37 16.08 -47.63
N ASP A 777 49.62 15.94 -47.15
CA ASP A 777 49.97 16.17 -45.75
C ASP A 777 49.80 17.65 -45.34
N ARG A 778 50.08 18.57 -46.26
CA ARG A 778 49.89 20.03 -46.04
C ARG A 778 48.42 20.35 -45.95
N LEU A 779 47.56 19.83 -46.80
CA LEU A 779 46.12 20.03 -46.74
C LEU A 779 45.53 19.44 -45.47
N ALA A 780 45.95 18.23 -45.09
CA ALA A 780 45.51 17.59 -43.84
C ALA A 780 45.92 18.43 -42.61
N LYS A 781 47.13 19.00 -42.55
CA LYS A 781 47.57 19.87 -41.50
C LYS A 781 46.78 21.21 -41.46
N ALA A 782 46.61 21.83 -42.64
CA ALA A 782 45.85 23.09 -42.74
C ALA A 782 44.38 22.91 -42.28
N SER A 783 43.74 21.78 -42.67
CA SER A 783 42.39 21.46 -42.23
C SER A 783 42.32 21.20 -40.72
N GLN A 784 43.33 20.50 -40.14
CA GLN A 784 43.40 20.27 -38.69
C GLN A 784 43.62 21.58 -37.91
N GLU A 785 44.45 22.49 -38.36
CA GLU A 785 44.63 23.78 -37.74
C GLU A 785 43.36 24.66 -37.82
N TYR A 786 42.67 24.62 -38.94
CA TYR A 786 41.40 25.30 -39.09
C TYR A 786 40.36 24.70 -38.14
N TRP A 787 40.26 23.40 -38.03
CA TRP A 787 39.36 22.73 -37.08
C TRP A 787 39.66 23.13 -35.61
N LYS A 788 40.92 23.12 -35.21
CA LYS A 788 41.33 23.53 -33.85
C LYS A 788 40.92 24.96 -33.51
N ARG A 789 40.91 25.87 -34.51
CA ARG A 789 40.48 27.25 -34.31
C ARG A 789 38.95 27.43 -34.25
N THR A 790 38.23 26.58 -34.96
CA THR A 790 36.80 26.72 -35.18
C THR A 790 35.95 25.68 -34.40
N SER A 791 36.54 24.66 -33.77
CA SER A 791 35.85 23.58 -33.08
C SER A 791 34.89 24.06 -32.02
N LEU A 792 35.18 25.19 -31.31
CA LEU A 792 34.29 25.77 -30.33
C LEU A 792 32.97 26.29 -30.94
N LEU A 793 32.94 26.64 -32.22
CA LEU A 793 31.74 27.05 -32.93
C LEU A 793 30.79 25.87 -33.16
N PHE A 794 31.33 24.67 -33.11
CA PHE A 794 30.64 23.41 -33.38
C PHE A 794 30.69 22.51 -32.15
N GLY A 795 30.54 23.07 -30.95
CA GLY A 795 30.71 22.40 -29.66
C GLY A 795 29.92 21.12 -29.47
N LEU A 796 28.77 20.98 -30.13
CA LEU A 796 27.97 19.75 -30.09
C LEU A 796 28.65 18.59 -30.84
N LEU A 797 29.52 18.87 -31.80
CA LEU A 797 30.28 17.90 -32.57
C LEU A 797 31.76 17.77 -32.11
N ALA A 798 32.25 18.64 -31.26
CA ALA A 798 33.65 18.68 -30.81
C ALA A 798 34.03 17.57 -29.79
#